data_4067413a0993ee36c5d84779ef3c9336
#
_entry.id   4067413a0993ee36c5d84779ef3c9336
#
_cell.length_a   1.000
_cell.length_b   1.000
_cell.length_c   1.000
_cell.angle_alpha   90.00
_cell.angle_beta   90.00
_cell.angle_gamma   90.00
#
_symmetry.space_group_name_H-M   'P 1'
#
loop_
_entity.id
_entity.type
_entity.pdbx_description
1 polymer ?
#
loop_
_entity_poly.entity_id
_entity_poly.type
_entity_poly.pdbx_seq_one_letter_code
_entity_poly.pdbx_strand_id
1 'polypeptide(L)'
;MTTTGGRGGILEDPVDLAVPVGLDAAEAAARLRATGPNTVAPPPRQHLAVRVLHQLTDPLVALLLAAAAVTTVLGDYPDTAVIVLVVLVNTVIGVVQEVRADRAIAALDRLAAPAARVVRDGRELAVPAADLVHGDLVRVEAGDIVPADLLLIEASRLHLDESALTGESVTVGRTPGEEALAGTVVTTGRAAGTVLRTGAVSALGRISALVAGTRPTTTPLQRRLSALGRVLGLVAVALSGLVFAIGVVGGRPVVDMAITAVSLVVAAVPESLPAVVTLALALGARRMAAAHAIPRQLHAVETLGSVTVIASDKTGTLTEGRMAVQQVVTSDGARYEITGTGYAPYGMVHRDGAAVAVPERLRRLARAGLLCNDAALSPPDDERSDWAAVGDPLEAALVAFAARCGLDPQTTRAAWPRIAEHPFDQAQRRMITVHRSCDQRYLVVCKGAPESILGAPLLDASAEEITELTSTAHRLAAEGLRVLAVAAALVDRMPNLAAPTGLRPVGLVAVGDPLRVGAPEIADSFDTAGVRLLLITGDHPATAAAIGGQLGLWRAGDPLGSGDDDQAAHPDTRVFARTQPEQKLDIIAGLQARGEVVAMTGDGVNDAPALRRADIGVAMGSGTEVARQAADLVLVDDELSTVAAAIGEGRRIYDNIRRFLRYALAGGVAEIMVMLIGPLFGLAVPLLPAQILWVNLLTHGVPGVALGAEPAEPGVLRRAPRSPQESVLGAGLGRDVLVTGALIAAVVLGAGVFAAHRGLPWQSVVFVVLGLAQLGVALAVRAPRLPGARHGNPGLLVAVAASALLQVGGVLFAPLRELLGTDPLGPSVLLACAAVSVVPGLALRLARRRPSLASSRHDADTA
;
A
#
# COMPACT_ATOMS: atom_id res chain seq x y z
N MET A 1 17.25 11.21 79.54
CA MET A 1 17.72 9.91 79.90
C MET A 1 17.74 9.11 78.53
N THR A 2 18.96 8.99 78.19
CA THR A 2 19.66 7.83 77.60
C THR A 2 19.29 7.48 76.18
N THR A 3 20.11 7.90 75.22
CA THR A 3 21.33 7.27 74.62
C THR A 3 21.03 5.93 73.97
N THR A 4 21.31 5.78 72.76
CA THR A 4 22.44 5.29 71.97
C THR A 4 21.81 4.59 70.72
N GLY A 5 22.30 4.60 69.63
CA GLY A 5 23.54 4.62 68.96
C GLY A 5 23.51 3.90 67.68
N GLY A 6 24.16 4.37 66.73
CA GLY A 6 24.13 4.01 65.34
C GLY A 6 24.56 2.58 65.00
N ARG A 7 24.42 2.26 63.71
CA ARG A 7 25.25 1.43 62.83
C ARG A 7 24.42 1.23 61.58
N GLY A 8 24.87 1.77 60.48
CA GLY A 8 25.78 1.05 59.64
C GLY A 8 24.96 0.51 58.47
N GLY A 9 24.78 1.30 57.41
CA GLY A 9 24.14 0.89 56.18
C GLY A 9 24.93 -0.27 55.59
N ILE A 10 24.26 -1.35 55.43
CA ILE A 10 24.67 -2.44 54.53
C ILE A 10 24.33 -1.96 53.13
N LEU A 11 25.37 -1.74 52.34
CA LEU A 11 25.23 -1.71 50.88
C LEU A 11 24.62 -3.08 50.50
N GLU A 12 23.34 -3.07 50.11
CA GLU A 12 22.78 -4.19 49.40
C GLU A 12 23.49 -4.27 48.05
N ASP A 13 24.15 -5.41 47.82
CA ASP A 13 24.70 -5.78 46.54
C ASP A 13 23.64 -5.60 45.43
N PRO A 14 24.01 -5.21 44.20
CA PRO A 14 23.05 -5.15 43.11
C PRO A 14 22.44 -6.54 42.95
N VAL A 15 21.15 -6.66 43.22
CA VAL A 15 20.36 -7.85 42.91
C VAL A 15 20.57 -8.11 41.43
N ASP A 16 21.32 -9.15 41.17
CA ASP A 16 21.48 -9.74 39.84
C ASP A 16 20.07 -10.19 39.42
N LEU A 17 19.33 -9.33 38.74
CA LEU A 17 18.04 -9.64 38.16
C LEU A 17 18.30 -10.68 37.06
N ALA A 18 18.24 -11.94 37.45
CA ALA A 18 18.30 -13.07 36.53
C ALA A 18 17.28 -12.80 35.41
N VAL A 19 17.77 -12.53 34.22
CA VAL A 19 16.92 -12.44 33.03
C VAL A 19 16.06 -13.69 32.98
N PRO A 20 14.73 -13.61 32.96
CA PRO A 20 13.88 -14.79 32.90
C PRO A 20 14.28 -15.59 31.67
N VAL A 21 14.63 -16.86 31.84
CA VAL A 21 15.26 -17.69 30.79
C VAL A 21 14.25 -17.97 29.63
N GLY A 22 12.96 -17.77 29.85
CA GLY A 22 11.93 -18.06 28.86
C GLY A 22 11.79 -19.57 28.58
N LEU A 23 10.99 -19.94 27.59
CA LEU A 23 10.86 -21.34 27.15
C LEU A 23 12.08 -21.75 26.32
N ASP A 24 12.38 -23.06 26.37
CA ASP A 24 13.30 -23.69 25.41
C ASP A 24 12.63 -23.72 24.02
N ALA A 25 13.41 -23.44 22.97
CA ALA A 25 12.93 -23.44 21.57
C ALA A 25 12.33 -24.79 21.14
N ALA A 26 12.87 -25.91 21.62
CA ALA A 26 12.34 -27.25 21.33
C ALA A 26 10.99 -27.49 22.00
N GLU A 27 10.82 -27.04 23.24
CA GLU A 27 9.57 -27.08 23.97
C GLU A 27 8.50 -26.18 23.33
N ALA A 28 8.87 -24.95 22.92
CA ALA A 28 7.96 -24.06 22.20
C ALA A 28 7.47 -24.69 20.89
N ALA A 29 8.37 -25.32 20.11
CA ALA A 29 7.99 -26.05 18.90
C ALA A 29 7.10 -27.29 19.18
N ALA A 30 7.30 -27.96 20.29
CA ALA A 30 6.45 -29.07 20.69
C ALA A 30 5.03 -28.61 21.08
N ARG A 31 4.93 -27.50 21.83
CA ARG A 31 3.65 -26.89 22.20
C ARG A 31 2.92 -26.36 20.97
N LEU A 32 3.61 -25.72 20.04
CA LEU A 32 3.01 -25.23 18.78
C LEU A 32 2.39 -26.37 17.97
N ARG A 33 3.05 -27.54 17.92
CA ARG A 33 2.49 -28.72 17.25
C ARG A 33 1.28 -29.31 17.98
N ALA A 34 1.24 -29.20 19.29
CA ALA A 34 0.15 -29.75 20.11
C ALA A 34 -1.09 -28.85 20.14
N THR A 35 -0.91 -27.52 20.27
CA THR A 35 -2.00 -26.55 20.43
C THR A 35 -2.39 -25.84 19.12
N GLY A 36 -1.55 -25.93 18.10
CA GLY A 36 -1.72 -25.17 16.85
C GLY A 36 -1.26 -23.72 16.98
N PRO A 37 -1.29 -22.96 15.86
CA PRO A 37 -0.81 -21.58 15.81
C PRO A 37 -1.72 -20.62 16.59
N ASN A 38 -1.11 -19.56 17.12
CA ASN A 38 -1.82 -18.44 17.73
C ASN A 38 -2.48 -17.58 16.62
N THR A 39 -3.47 -18.12 15.96
CA THR A 39 -4.28 -17.43 14.98
C THR A 39 -5.74 -17.51 15.38
N VAL A 40 -6.44 -16.40 15.30
CA VAL A 40 -7.90 -16.44 15.30
C VAL A 40 -8.29 -17.18 14.05
N ALA A 41 -9.07 -18.25 14.19
CA ALA A 41 -9.41 -19.14 13.09
C ALA A 41 -9.91 -18.30 11.89
N PRO A 42 -9.27 -18.40 10.72
CA PRO A 42 -9.82 -17.77 9.54
C PRO A 42 -11.23 -18.30 9.31
N PRO A 43 -12.15 -17.53 8.76
CA PRO A 43 -13.50 -18.02 8.48
C PRO A 43 -13.38 -19.36 7.75
N PRO A 44 -14.22 -20.35 8.12
CA PRO A 44 -14.08 -21.70 7.60
C PRO A 44 -14.02 -21.66 6.09
N ARG A 45 -13.00 -22.30 5.50
CA ARG A 45 -12.84 -22.35 4.03
C ARG A 45 -14.15 -22.87 3.47
N GLN A 46 -14.81 -22.09 2.65
CA GLN A 46 -16.06 -22.48 2.03
C GLN A 46 -15.83 -23.80 1.27
N HIS A 47 -16.65 -24.79 1.56
CA HIS A 47 -16.61 -26.06 0.86
C HIS A 47 -16.83 -25.83 -0.63
N LEU A 48 -16.15 -26.59 -1.49
CA LEU A 48 -16.30 -26.48 -2.94
C LEU A 48 -17.76 -26.52 -3.38
N ALA A 49 -18.59 -27.33 -2.72
CA ALA A 49 -20.03 -27.40 -3.00
C ALA A 49 -20.76 -26.04 -2.78
N VAL A 50 -20.39 -25.29 -1.73
CA VAL A 50 -20.98 -23.98 -1.45
C VAL A 50 -20.54 -22.97 -2.52
N ARG A 51 -19.28 -22.99 -2.95
CA ARG A 51 -18.78 -22.14 -4.06
C ARG A 51 -19.48 -22.46 -5.38
N VAL A 52 -19.63 -23.73 -5.70
CA VAL A 52 -20.40 -24.15 -6.88
C VAL A 52 -21.84 -23.67 -6.79
N LEU A 53 -22.50 -23.85 -5.65
CA LEU A 53 -23.87 -23.39 -5.46
C LEU A 53 -23.97 -21.86 -5.58
N HIS A 54 -23.01 -21.12 -5.05
CA HIS A 54 -22.96 -19.65 -5.16
C HIS A 54 -22.79 -19.20 -6.63
N GLN A 55 -21.97 -19.91 -7.42
CA GLN A 55 -21.84 -19.65 -8.85
C GLN A 55 -23.14 -19.96 -9.60
N LEU A 56 -23.81 -21.05 -9.26
CA LEU A 56 -25.08 -21.44 -9.91
C LEU A 56 -26.25 -20.51 -9.51
N THR A 57 -26.18 -19.83 -8.38
CA THR A 57 -27.17 -18.83 -7.94
C THR A 57 -26.87 -17.42 -8.45
N ASP A 58 -25.77 -17.21 -9.19
CA ASP A 58 -25.54 -15.95 -9.88
C ASP A 58 -26.70 -15.65 -10.83
N PRO A 59 -27.26 -14.42 -10.83
CA PRO A 59 -28.41 -14.06 -11.67
C PRO A 59 -28.20 -14.34 -13.15
N LEU A 60 -26.97 -14.23 -13.64
CA LEU A 60 -26.63 -14.46 -15.04
C LEU A 60 -26.60 -15.96 -15.36
N VAL A 61 -26.07 -16.79 -14.47
CA VAL A 61 -26.10 -18.25 -14.60
C VAL A 61 -27.51 -18.79 -14.44
N ALA A 62 -28.29 -18.23 -13.52
CA ALA A 62 -29.70 -18.58 -13.37
C ALA A 62 -30.49 -18.29 -14.65
N LEU A 63 -30.18 -17.22 -15.38
CA LEU A 63 -30.79 -16.90 -16.65
C LEU A 63 -30.44 -17.93 -17.73
N LEU A 64 -29.19 -18.41 -17.77
CA LEU A 64 -28.77 -19.49 -18.68
C LEU A 64 -29.44 -20.82 -18.35
N LEU A 65 -29.61 -21.15 -17.06
CA LEU A 65 -30.33 -22.33 -16.63
C LEU A 65 -31.83 -22.26 -17.01
N ALA A 66 -32.42 -21.06 -16.93
CA ALA A 66 -33.79 -20.84 -17.42
C ALA A 66 -33.86 -21.03 -18.95
N ALA A 67 -32.85 -20.53 -19.69
CA ALA A 67 -32.74 -20.75 -21.12
C ALA A 67 -32.61 -22.25 -21.46
N ALA A 68 -31.79 -23.01 -20.73
CA ALA A 68 -31.67 -24.46 -20.87
C ALA A 68 -33.00 -25.20 -20.62
N ALA A 69 -33.77 -24.75 -19.62
CA ALA A 69 -35.09 -25.30 -19.36
C ALA A 69 -36.06 -25.03 -20.52
N VAL A 70 -36.02 -23.84 -21.10
CA VAL A 70 -36.88 -23.49 -22.28
C VAL A 70 -36.49 -24.36 -23.49
N THR A 71 -35.19 -24.47 -23.84
CA THR A 71 -34.76 -25.32 -24.98
C THR A 71 -35.09 -26.80 -24.76
N THR A 72 -35.03 -27.29 -23.52
CA THR A 72 -35.45 -28.66 -23.18
C THR A 72 -36.92 -28.87 -23.43
N VAL A 73 -37.77 -27.92 -23.02
CA VAL A 73 -39.26 -27.99 -23.25
C VAL A 73 -39.58 -27.90 -24.73
N LEU A 74 -38.79 -27.17 -25.51
CA LEU A 74 -38.96 -27.06 -26.96
C LEU A 74 -38.43 -28.30 -27.72
N GLY A 75 -37.78 -29.23 -27.01
CA GLY A 75 -37.24 -30.48 -27.63
C GLY A 75 -35.88 -30.28 -28.31
N ASP A 76 -35.23 -29.12 -28.12
CA ASP A 76 -33.91 -28.82 -28.66
C ASP A 76 -32.83 -29.29 -27.70
N TYR A 77 -32.57 -30.58 -27.71
CA TYR A 77 -31.58 -31.23 -26.84
C TYR A 77 -30.12 -30.82 -27.14
N PRO A 78 -29.71 -30.61 -28.42
CA PRO A 78 -28.37 -30.13 -28.73
C PRO A 78 -28.06 -28.80 -28.09
N ASP A 79 -28.92 -27.78 -28.24
CA ASP A 79 -28.70 -26.46 -27.61
C ASP A 79 -28.75 -26.55 -26.08
N THR A 80 -29.67 -27.35 -25.53
CA THR A 80 -29.71 -27.64 -24.09
C THR A 80 -28.38 -28.20 -23.59
N ALA A 81 -27.83 -29.19 -24.27
CA ALA A 81 -26.56 -29.82 -23.89
C ALA A 81 -25.38 -28.82 -23.91
N VAL A 82 -25.34 -27.92 -24.90
CA VAL A 82 -24.31 -26.89 -24.99
C VAL A 82 -24.47 -25.84 -23.87
N ILE A 83 -25.68 -25.38 -23.62
CA ILE A 83 -25.92 -24.41 -22.51
C ILE A 83 -25.48 -25.01 -21.18
N VAL A 84 -25.85 -26.27 -20.90
CA VAL A 84 -25.43 -26.97 -19.68
C VAL A 84 -23.93 -27.18 -19.63
N LEU A 85 -23.28 -27.55 -20.73
CA LEU A 85 -21.84 -27.70 -20.84
C LEU A 85 -21.12 -26.35 -20.53
N VAL A 86 -21.58 -25.27 -21.13
CA VAL A 86 -20.99 -23.93 -20.91
C VAL A 86 -21.20 -23.48 -19.46
N VAL A 87 -22.37 -23.68 -18.87
CA VAL A 87 -22.61 -23.41 -17.45
C VAL A 87 -21.65 -24.22 -16.59
N LEU A 88 -21.43 -25.49 -16.89
CA LEU A 88 -20.47 -26.33 -16.16
C LEU A 88 -19.04 -25.81 -16.31
N VAL A 89 -18.61 -25.51 -17.54
CA VAL A 89 -17.25 -24.99 -17.82
C VAL A 89 -17.04 -23.64 -17.14
N ASN A 90 -17.99 -22.72 -17.25
CA ASN A 90 -17.93 -21.41 -16.59
C ASN A 90 -17.89 -21.55 -15.06
N THR A 91 -18.70 -22.44 -14.49
CA THR A 91 -18.68 -22.72 -13.05
C THR A 91 -17.31 -23.26 -12.61
N VAL A 92 -16.72 -24.20 -13.37
CA VAL A 92 -15.37 -24.72 -13.08
C VAL A 92 -14.33 -23.61 -13.18
N ILE A 93 -14.35 -22.82 -14.25
CA ILE A 93 -13.43 -21.69 -14.44
C ILE A 93 -13.59 -20.68 -13.29
N GLY A 94 -14.82 -20.30 -12.96
CA GLY A 94 -15.13 -19.36 -11.88
C GLY A 94 -14.61 -19.83 -10.53
N VAL A 95 -14.89 -21.08 -10.16
CA VAL A 95 -14.40 -21.68 -8.91
C VAL A 95 -12.86 -21.78 -8.89
N VAL A 96 -12.21 -22.18 -9.99
CA VAL A 96 -10.75 -22.24 -10.06
C VAL A 96 -10.13 -20.85 -9.92
N GLN A 97 -10.70 -19.83 -10.53
CA GLN A 97 -10.23 -18.44 -10.43
C GLN A 97 -10.43 -17.89 -9.01
N GLU A 98 -11.59 -18.15 -8.40
CA GLU A 98 -11.85 -17.78 -6.99
C GLU A 98 -10.84 -18.42 -6.04
N VAL A 99 -10.58 -19.73 -6.17
CA VAL A 99 -9.58 -20.43 -5.37
C VAL A 99 -8.17 -19.87 -5.60
N ARG A 100 -7.81 -19.48 -6.83
CA ARG A 100 -6.52 -18.85 -7.11
C ARG A 100 -6.41 -17.46 -6.51
N ALA A 101 -7.49 -16.67 -6.56
CA ALA A 101 -7.54 -15.35 -5.94
C ALA A 101 -7.40 -15.46 -4.40
N ASP A 102 -8.14 -16.37 -3.77
CA ASP A 102 -8.05 -16.61 -2.33
C ASP A 102 -6.65 -17.05 -1.89
N ARG A 103 -5.99 -17.92 -2.69
CA ARG A 103 -4.60 -18.32 -2.41
C ARG A 103 -3.61 -17.17 -2.54
N ALA A 104 -3.83 -16.28 -3.51
CA ALA A 104 -2.99 -15.09 -3.68
C ALA A 104 -3.14 -14.14 -2.48
N ILE A 105 -4.37 -13.91 -2.02
CA ILE A 105 -4.67 -13.10 -0.82
C ILE A 105 -4.04 -13.73 0.42
N ALA A 106 -4.26 -15.02 0.66
CA ALA A 106 -3.68 -15.72 1.81
C ALA A 106 -2.13 -15.73 1.80
N ALA A 107 -1.50 -15.67 0.63
CA ALA A 107 -0.05 -15.53 0.54
C ALA A 107 0.41 -14.11 0.92
N LEU A 108 -0.37 -13.08 0.59
CA LEU A 108 -0.11 -11.68 1.00
C LEU A 108 -0.28 -11.49 2.50
N ASP A 109 -1.33 -12.07 3.10
CA ASP A 109 -1.57 -12.03 4.55
C ASP A 109 -0.40 -12.60 5.35
N ARG A 110 0.25 -13.65 4.84
CA ARG A 110 1.45 -14.22 5.47
C ARG A 110 2.66 -13.29 5.43
N LEU A 111 2.80 -12.48 4.38
CA LEU A 111 3.88 -11.51 4.26
C LEU A 111 3.68 -10.29 5.17
N ALA A 112 2.44 -10.01 5.56
CA ALA A 112 2.06 -8.92 6.45
C ALA A 112 1.80 -9.42 7.89
N ALA A 113 2.19 -10.67 8.24
CA ALA A 113 1.92 -11.26 9.55
C ALA A 113 2.63 -10.47 10.66
N PRO A 114 1.94 -10.15 11.77
CA PRO A 114 2.54 -9.42 12.89
C PRO A 114 3.63 -10.28 13.55
N ALA A 115 4.71 -9.62 13.99
CA ALA A 115 5.78 -10.23 14.76
C ALA A 115 5.59 -9.95 16.26
N ALA A 116 6.11 -10.83 17.10
CA ALA A 116 6.15 -10.68 18.55
C ALA A 116 7.58 -10.89 19.07
N ARG A 117 7.99 -10.07 20.02
CA ARG A 117 9.29 -10.20 20.69
C ARG A 117 9.14 -11.17 21.86
N VAL A 118 9.85 -12.28 21.79
CA VAL A 118 9.85 -13.33 22.82
C VAL A 118 11.24 -13.55 23.40
N VAL A 119 11.30 -14.02 24.63
CA VAL A 119 12.53 -14.51 25.23
C VAL A 119 12.48 -16.03 25.24
N ARG A 120 13.36 -16.69 24.46
CA ARG A 120 13.55 -18.14 24.43
C ARG A 120 15.02 -18.46 24.61
N ASP A 121 15.34 -19.49 25.34
CA ASP A 121 16.74 -19.88 25.66
C ASP A 121 17.58 -18.71 26.24
N GLY A 122 16.94 -17.80 26.99
CA GLY A 122 17.58 -16.61 27.54
C GLY A 122 17.94 -15.53 26.50
N ARG A 123 17.44 -15.64 25.25
CA ARG A 123 17.67 -14.68 24.18
C ARG A 123 16.35 -14.06 23.72
N GLU A 124 16.38 -12.78 23.46
CA GLU A 124 15.25 -12.08 22.83
C GLU A 124 15.26 -12.36 21.32
N LEU A 125 14.13 -12.83 20.80
CA LEU A 125 13.93 -13.19 19.41
C LEU A 125 12.62 -12.58 18.90
N ALA A 126 12.61 -12.13 17.65
CA ALA A 126 11.38 -11.78 16.95
C ALA A 126 10.82 -13.03 16.27
N VAL A 127 9.61 -13.41 16.63
CA VAL A 127 8.90 -14.55 16.02
C VAL A 127 7.58 -14.08 15.43
N PRO A 128 7.06 -14.73 14.38
CA PRO A 128 5.69 -14.49 13.95
C PRO A 128 4.73 -14.65 15.14
N ALA A 129 3.81 -13.71 15.36
CA ALA A 129 2.85 -13.79 16.46
C ALA A 129 2.02 -15.08 16.41
N ALA A 130 1.86 -15.67 15.20
CA ALA A 130 1.24 -16.98 15.02
C ALA A 130 1.99 -18.15 15.68
N ASP A 131 3.29 -18.00 15.92
CA ASP A 131 4.14 -19.04 16.50
C ASP A 131 4.28 -18.93 18.03
N LEU A 132 3.50 -18.03 18.66
CA LEU A 132 3.40 -17.91 20.11
C LEU A 132 2.67 -19.10 20.71
N VAL A 133 3.18 -19.59 21.83
CA VAL A 133 2.60 -20.71 22.58
C VAL A 133 2.38 -20.33 24.04
N HIS A 134 1.49 -21.05 24.70
CA HIS A 134 1.29 -20.89 26.14
C HIS A 134 2.61 -21.06 26.90
N GLY A 135 2.94 -20.09 27.75
CA GLY A 135 4.15 -20.07 28.55
C GLY A 135 5.32 -19.32 27.91
N ASP A 136 5.21 -18.84 26.66
CA ASP A 136 6.21 -17.92 26.08
C ASP A 136 6.31 -16.63 26.90
N LEU A 137 7.52 -16.13 27.09
CA LEU A 137 7.77 -14.83 27.69
C LEU A 137 7.81 -13.78 26.58
N VAL A 138 6.80 -12.91 26.52
CA VAL A 138 6.65 -11.84 25.51
C VAL A 138 7.01 -10.50 26.11
N ARG A 139 7.74 -9.66 25.36
CA ARG A 139 7.99 -8.26 25.66
C ARG A 139 7.15 -7.37 24.78
N VAL A 140 6.54 -6.36 25.37
CA VAL A 140 5.76 -5.33 24.68
C VAL A 140 6.16 -3.92 25.12
N GLU A 141 6.11 -2.98 24.21
CA GLU A 141 6.39 -1.57 24.46
C GLU A 141 5.38 -0.66 23.74
N ALA A 142 5.45 0.64 24.02
CA ALA A 142 4.54 1.61 23.38
C ALA A 142 4.56 1.47 21.85
N GLY A 143 3.36 1.31 21.28
CA GLY A 143 3.15 1.05 19.84
C GLY A 143 2.98 -0.40 19.47
N ASP A 144 3.18 -1.35 20.40
CA ASP A 144 2.89 -2.75 20.15
C ASP A 144 1.41 -3.08 20.38
N ILE A 145 0.92 -4.08 19.64
CA ILE A 145 -0.33 -4.75 19.95
C ILE A 145 -0.01 -5.99 20.77
N VAL A 146 -0.71 -6.19 21.87
CA VAL A 146 -0.57 -7.38 22.70
C VAL A 146 -0.93 -8.61 21.86
N PRO A 147 0.03 -9.52 21.57
CA PRO A 147 -0.15 -10.56 20.53
C PRO A 147 -0.92 -11.79 21.00
N ALA A 148 -1.06 -11.95 22.30
CA ALA A 148 -1.77 -13.03 22.98
C ALA A 148 -2.24 -12.54 24.35
N ASP A 149 -3.12 -13.23 25.06
CA ASP A 149 -3.42 -12.86 26.43
C ASP A 149 -2.20 -13.14 27.31
N LEU A 150 -1.65 -12.09 27.95
CA LEU A 150 -0.43 -12.17 28.77
C LEU A 150 -0.75 -12.00 30.25
N LEU A 151 -0.09 -12.75 31.11
CA LEU A 151 0.05 -12.44 32.53
C LEU A 151 1.31 -11.61 32.71
N LEU A 152 1.18 -10.37 33.14
CA LEU A 152 2.29 -9.44 33.30
C LEU A 152 3.18 -9.86 34.48
N ILE A 153 4.47 -10.03 34.20
CA ILE A 153 5.52 -10.30 35.20
C ILE A 153 6.19 -8.99 35.57
N GLU A 154 6.47 -8.14 34.56
CA GLU A 154 7.06 -6.84 34.72
C GLU A 154 6.23 -5.80 33.97
N ALA A 155 6.01 -4.65 34.57
CA ALA A 155 5.35 -3.51 33.93
C ALA A 155 5.97 -2.20 34.43
N SER A 156 6.31 -1.31 33.50
CA SER A 156 6.84 0.02 33.81
C SER A 156 6.01 1.08 33.12
N ARG A 157 5.18 1.80 33.88
CA ARG A 157 4.24 2.83 33.40
C ARG A 157 3.37 2.34 32.25
N LEU A 158 2.95 1.08 32.30
CA LEU A 158 2.17 0.46 31.23
C LEU A 158 0.75 1.01 31.23
N HIS A 159 0.31 1.54 30.09
CA HIS A 159 -1.09 1.86 29.81
C HIS A 159 -1.50 1.17 28.51
N LEU A 160 -2.67 0.54 28.53
CA LEU A 160 -3.25 -0.19 27.41
C LEU A 160 -4.52 0.52 26.94
N ASP A 161 -4.66 0.67 25.64
CA ASP A 161 -5.94 1.00 24.99
C ASP A 161 -6.68 -0.31 24.74
N GLU A 162 -7.78 -0.51 25.45
CA GLU A 162 -8.64 -1.67 25.37
C GLU A 162 -9.90 -1.43 24.52
N SER A 163 -9.97 -0.29 23.80
CA SER A 163 -11.15 0.13 23.04
C SER A 163 -11.58 -0.88 21.98
N ALA A 164 -10.62 -1.61 21.39
CA ALA A 164 -10.90 -2.67 20.43
C ALA A 164 -11.71 -3.86 21.01
N LEU A 165 -11.66 -4.04 22.34
CA LEU A 165 -12.34 -5.12 23.05
C LEU A 165 -13.55 -4.63 23.83
N THR A 166 -13.45 -3.46 24.47
CA THR A 166 -14.45 -2.92 25.39
C THR A 166 -15.35 -1.86 24.76
N GLY A 167 -14.87 -1.21 23.70
CA GLY A 167 -15.52 -0.05 23.06
C GLY A 167 -15.26 1.27 23.80
N GLU A 168 -14.53 1.25 24.94
CA GLU A 168 -14.22 2.43 25.73
C GLU A 168 -12.84 2.99 25.38
N SER A 169 -12.74 4.28 25.07
CA SER A 169 -11.51 4.93 24.61
C SER A 169 -10.56 5.38 25.74
N VAL A 170 -10.84 5.02 26.98
CA VAL A 170 -9.99 5.37 28.13
C VAL A 170 -8.88 4.33 28.27
N THR A 171 -7.63 4.81 28.29
CA THR A 171 -6.48 3.91 28.52
C THR A 171 -6.43 3.41 29.96
N VAL A 172 -6.15 2.13 30.15
CA VAL A 172 -6.12 1.46 31.45
C VAL A 172 -4.67 1.19 31.84
N GLY A 173 -4.26 1.66 33.04
CA GLY A 173 -2.96 1.32 33.60
C GLY A 173 -2.96 -0.13 34.08
N ARG A 174 -1.89 -0.89 33.80
CA ARG A 174 -1.69 -2.28 34.21
C ARG A 174 -0.42 -2.44 35.01
N THR A 175 -0.48 -3.32 36.00
CA THR A 175 0.61 -3.65 36.93
C THR A 175 1.01 -5.12 36.86
N PRO A 176 2.21 -5.50 37.34
CA PRO A 176 2.59 -6.91 37.41
C PRO A 176 1.56 -7.75 38.17
N GLY A 177 1.25 -8.93 37.65
CA GLY A 177 0.22 -9.83 38.17
C GLY A 177 -1.16 -9.66 37.51
N GLU A 178 -1.38 -8.62 36.72
CA GLU A 178 -2.61 -8.39 35.94
C GLU A 178 -2.50 -8.97 34.53
N GLU A 179 -3.65 -9.17 33.89
CA GLU A 179 -3.71 -9.65 32.50
C GLU A 179 -3.67 -8.47 31.51
N ALA A 180 -2.86 -8.61 30.44
CA ALA A 180 -2.95 -7.82 29.24
C ALA A 180 -3.60 -8.65 28.13
N LEU A 181 -4.71 -8.19 27.59
CA LEU A 181 -5.55 -8.96 26.67
C LEU A 181 -5.06 -8.85 25.22
N ALA A 182 -5.12 -9.94 24.48
CA ALA A 182 -4.79 -9.95 23.05
C ALA A 182 -5.60 -8.92 22.26
N GLY A 183 -4.92 -8.16 21.40
CA GLY A 183 -5.55 -7.14 20.56
C GLY A 183 -5.64 -5.76 21.18
N THR A 184 -5.24 -5.58 22.46
CA THR A 184 -5.11 -4.26 23.09
C THR A 184 -3.81 -3.60 22.65
N VAL A 185 -3.77 -2.26 22.66
CA VAL A 185 -2.64 -1.47 22.20
C VAL A 185 -1.87 -0.89 23.38
N VAL A 186 -0.55 -1.08 23.40
CA VAL A 186 0.32 -0.41 24.38
C VAL A 186 0.47 1.05 23.98
N THR A 187 -0.16 1.97 24.73
CA THR A 187 -0.08 3.41 24.47
C THR A 187 1.15 4.05 25.09
N THR A 188 1.52 3.63 26.29
CA THR A 188 2.74 4.09 26.97
C THR A 188 3.34 2.98 27.81
N GLY A 189 4.65 3.11 28.09
CA GLY A 189 5.38 2.19 28.95
C GLY A 189 5.86 0.93 28.22
N ARG A 190 6.30 -0.04 29.02
CA ARG A 190 6.79 -1.35 28.56
C ARG A 190 6.45 -2.43 29.59
N ALA A 191 6.34 -3.67 29.12
CA ALA A 191 6.07 -4.80 29.99
C ALA A 191 6.69 -6.10 29.46
N ALA A 192 6.87 -7.07 30.38
CA ALA A 192 7.12 -8.47 30.03
C ALA A 192 6.02 -9.33 30.68
N GLY A 193 5.48 -10.27 29.92
CA GLY A 193 4.41 -11.14 30.40
C GLY A 193 4.49 -12.55 29.79
N THR A 194 3.96 -13.51 30.53
CA THR A 194 3.86 -14.90 30.06
C THR A 194 2.55 -15.12 29.33
N VAL A 195 2.59 -15.75 28.18
CA VAL A 195 1.40 -16.10 27.39
C VAL A 195 0.49 -17.06 28.18
N LEU A 196 -0.74 -16.61 28.43
CA LEU A 196 -1.79 -17.39 29.09
C LEU A 196 -2.68 -18.12 28.09
N ARG A 197 -3.14 -17.42 27.06
CA ARG A 197 -4.10 -17.93 26.06
C ARG A 197 -3.73 -17.44 24.67
N THR A 198 -3.90 -18.32 23.69
CA THR A 198 -3.58 -18.07 22.28
C THR A 198 -4.77 -18.35 21.38
N GLY A 199 -4.82 -17.78 20.18
CA GLY A 199 -5.75 -18.10 19.12
C GLY A 199 -7.22 -17.93 19.51
N ALA A 200 -8.04 -18.93 19.23
CA ALA A 200 -9.49 -18.89 19.44
C ALA A 200 -9.93 -18.75 20.92
N VAL A 201 -9.07 -19.13 21.87
CA VAL A 201 -9.37 -19.04 23.31
C VAL A 201 -8.91 -17.72 23.94
N SER A 202 -8.16 -16.89 23.23
CA SER A 202 -7.80 -15.53 23.64
C SER A 202 -9.02 -14.59 23.68
N ALA A 203 -8.89 -13.43 24.33
CA ALA A 203 -9.95 -12.42 24.37
C ALA A 203 -10.38 -12.00 22.97
N LEU A 204 -9.41 -11.69 22.09
CA LEU A 204 -9.64 -11.35 20.70
C LEU A 204 -10.27 -12.50 19.91
N GLY A 205 -9.83 -13.75 20.17
CA GLY A 205 -10.38 -14.95 19.52
C GLY A 205 -11.86 -15.16 19.82
N ARG A 206 -12.27 -14.98 21.07
CA ARG A 206 -13.69 -15.08 21.48
C ARG A 206 -14.57 -14.02 20.80
N ILE A 207 -14.10 -12.77 20.72
CA ILE A 207 -14.84 -11.69 20.05
C ILE A 207 -14.92 -11.94 18.54
N SER A 208 -13.82 -12.35 17.93
CA SER A 208 -13.78 -12.65 16.49
C SER A 208 -14.70 -13.81 16.12
N ALA A 209 -14.86 -14.80 16.96
CA ALA A 209 -15.82 -15.89 16.76
C ALA A 209 -17.28 -15.39 16.71
N LEU A 210 -17.61 -14.35 17.46
CA LEU A 210 -18.95 -13.71 17.45
C LEU A 210 -19.18 -12.88 16.17
N VAL A 211 -18.11 -12.33 15.58
CA VAL A 211 -18.16 -11.48 14.38
C VAL A 211 -17.91 -12.27 13.08
N ALA A 212 -17.53 -13.54 13.16
CA ALA A 212 -17.15 -14.40 12.03
C ALA A 212 -18.23 -14.62 10.94
N GLY A 213 -19.39 -13.94 11.04
CA GLY A 213 -20.45 -13.93 10.02
C GLY A 213 -20.36 -12.78 8.99
N THR A 214 -19.41 -11.85 9.12
CA THR A 214 -19.31 -10.70 8.21
C THR A 214 -18.63 -11.12 6.90
N ARG A 215 -19.38 -11.04 5.80
CA ARG A 215 -18.90 -11.38 4.45
C ARG A 215 -17.77 -10.42 4.03
N PRO A 216 -16.77 -10.88 3.26
CA PRO A 216 -15.78 -9.99 2.66
C PRO A 216 -16.46 -8.92 1.83
N THR A 217 -16.09 -7.66 2.04
CA THR A 217 -16.68 -6.51 1.35
C THR A 217 -16.22 -6.50 -0.11
N THR A 218 -17.19 -6.47 -1.05
CA THR A 218 -16.90 -6.29 -2.48
C THR A 218 -16.32 -4.90 -2.73
N THR A 219 -15.34 -4.81 -3.66
CA THR A 219 -14.73 -3.52 -4.01
C THR A 219 -15.74 -2.56 -4.66
N PRO A 220 -15.52 -1.23 -4.60
CA PRO A 220 -16.39 -0.26 -5.28
C PRO A 220 -16.55 -0.55 -6.77
N LEU A 221 -15.48 -0.94 -7.45
CA LEU A 221 -15.52 -1.32 -8.87
C LEU A 221 -16.37 -2.57 -9.10
N GLN A 222 -16.19 -3.60 -8.27
CA GLN A 222 -17.00 -4.82 -8.36
C GLN A 222 -18.50 -4.52 -8.21
N ARG A 223 -18.86 -3.64 -7.26
CA ARG A 223 -20.26 -3.20 -7.07
C ARG A 223 -20.82 -2.47 -8.29
N ARG A 224 -20.03 -1.56 -8.89
CA ARG A 224 -20.41 -0.82 -10.11
C ARG A 224 -20.54 -1.74 -11.31
N LEU A 225 -19.63 -2.72 -11.46
CA LEU A 225 -19.68 -3.72 -12.54
C LEU A 225 -20.87 -4.66 -12.38
N SER A 226 -21.21 -5.08 -11.17
CA SER A 226 -22.42 -5.86 -10.90
C SER A 226 -23.69 -5.07 -11.20
N ALA A 227 -23.70 -3.75 -10.91
CA ALA A 227 -24.82 -2.89 -11.30
C ALA A 227 -24.92 -2.76 -12.82
N LEU A 228 -23.81 -2.58 -13.54
CA LEU A 228 -23.76 -2.57 -15.00
C LEU A 228 -24.28 -3.90 -15.57
N GLY A 229 -23.82 -5.03 -15.04
CA GLY A 229 -24.30 -6.37 -15.45
C GLY A 229 -25.81 -6.54 -15.30
N ARG A 230 -26.39 -6.06 -14.19
CA ARG A 230 -27.86 -6.08 -13.99
C ARG A 230 -28.61 -5.22 -15.00
N VAL A 231 -28.10 -4.01 -15.30
CA VAL A 231 -28.72 -3.13 -16.32
C VAL A 231 -28.65 -3.78 -17.69
N LEU A 232 -27.50 -4.34 -18.09
CA LEU A 232 -27.32 -5.05 -19.36
C LEU A 232 -28.26 -6.25 -19.46
N GLY A 233 -28.37 -7.06 -18.40
CA GLY A 233 -29.28 -8.19 -18.35
C GLY A 233 -30.74 -7.78 -18.49
N LEU A 234 -31.17 -6.70 -17.82
CA LEU A 234 -32.54 -6.19 -17.93
C LEU A 234 -32.86 -5.67 -19.34
N VAL A 235 -31.90 -4.94 -19.95
CA VAL A 235 -32.02 -4.46 -21.33
C VAL A 235 -32.10 -5.66 -22.31
N ALA A 236 -31.31 -6.69 -22.07
CA ALA A 236 -31.31 -7.92 -22.87
C ALA A 236 -32.68 -8.62 -22.82
N VAL A 237 -33.21 -8.85 -21.65
CA VAL A 237 -34.54 -9.47 -21.47
C VAL A 237 -35.63 -8.64 -22.11
N ALA A 238 -35.60 -7.31 -21.92
CA ALA A 238 -36.63 -6.42 -22.55
C ALA A 238 -36.55 -6.48 -24.09
N LEU A 239 -35.33 -6.43 -24.64
CA LEU A 239 -35.11 -6.50 -26.10
C LEU A 239 -35.48 -7.87 -26.68
N SER A 240 -35.17 -8.95 -25.97
CA SER A 240 -35.55 -10.32 -26.35
C SER A 240 -37.07 -10.49 -26.34
N GLY A 241 -37.78 -9.98 -25.34
CA GLY A 241 -39.22 -10.00 -25.29
C GLY A 241 -39.85 -9.18 -26.42
N LEU A 242 -39.26 -8.03 -26.75
CA LEU A 242 -39.73 -7.21 -27.87
C LEU A 242 -39.57 -7.93 -29.23
N VAL A 243 -38.37 -8.55 -29.45
CA VAL A 243 -38.09 -9.31 -30.69
C VAL A 243 -39.00 -10.52 -30.80
N PHE A 244 -39.22 -11.24 -29.72
CA PHE A 244 -40.17 -12.34 -29.65
C PHE A 244 -41.58 -11.89 -30.05
N ALA A 245 -42.09 -10.83 -29.42
CA ALA A 245 -43.41 -10.31 -29.68
C ALA A 245 -43.61 -9.85 -31.15
N ILE A 246 -42.62 -9.07 -31.68
CA ILE A 246 -42.67 -8.59 -33.07
C ILE A 246 -42.62 -9.79 -34.05
N GLY A 247 -41.80 -10.78 -33.79
CA GLY A 247 -41.63 -11.95 -34.65
C GLY A 247 -42.91 -12.81 -34.70
N VAL A 248 -43.54 -13.04 -33.53
CA VAL A 248 -44.78 -13.80 -33.43
C VAL A 248 -45.96 -13.03 -34.10
N VAL A 249 -46.05 -11.72 -33.87
CA VAL A 249 -47.08 -10.87 -34.54
C VAL A 249 -46.82 -10.83 -36.06
N GLY A 250 -45.58 -10.90 -36.50
CA GLY A 250 -45.17 -10.97 -37.89
C GLY A 250 -45.38 -12.33 -38.52
N GLY A 251 -46.04 -13.29 -37.84
CA GLY A 251 -46.41 -14.61 -38.34
C GLY A 251 -45.27 -15.66 -38.42
N ARG A 252 -44.13 -15.39 -37.72
CA ARG A 252 -43.06 -16.36 -37.62
C ARG A 252 -43.39 -17.48 -36.63
N PRO A 253 -42.81 -18.71 -36.79
CA PRO A 253 -43.04 -19.80 -35.84
C PRO A 253 -42.59 -19.40 -34.41
N VAL A 254 -43.43 -19.72 -33.45
CA VAL A 254 -43.22 -19.37 -32.03
C VAL A 254 -41.91 -19.99 -31.52
N VAL A 255 -41.58 -21.21 -31.96
CA VAL A 255 -40.35 -21.92 -31.58
C VAL A 255 -39.12 -21.18 -32.06
N ASP A 256 -39.05 -20.76 -33.32
CA ASP A 256 -37.94 -20.00 -33.89
C ASP A 256 -37.71 -18.68 -33.17
N MET A 257 -38.83 -18.03 -32.81
CA MET A 257 -38.77 -16.78 -32.06
C MET A 257 -38.34 -16.99 -30.61
N ALA A 258 -38.72 -18.09 -29.98
CA ALA A 258 -38.23 -18.45 -28.65
C ALA A 258 -36.72 -18.74 -28.64
N ILE A 259 -36.22 -19.52 -29.63
CA ILE A 259 -34.78 -19.73 -29.78
C ILE A 259 -34.06 -18.43 -30.05
N THR A 260 -34.58 -17.55 -30.88
CA THR A 260 -33.97 -16.24 -31.17
C THR A 260 -33.95 -15.38 -29.89
N ALA A 261 -35.03 -15.35 -29.09
CA ALA A 261 -35.08 -14.60 -27.84
C ALA A 261 -34.08 -15.13 -26.80
N VAL A 262 -33.96 -16.46 -26.68
CA VAL A 262 -32.96 -17.11 -25.81
C VAL A 262 -31.54 -16.75 -26.27
N SER A 263 -31.24 -16.85 -27.56
CA SER A 263 -29.95 -16.48 -28.12
C SER A 263 -29.58 -15.03 -27.82
N LEU A 264 -30.54 -14.12 -27.94
CA LEU A 264 -30.33 -12.70 -27.68
C LEU A 264 -30.04 -12.41 -26.21
N VAL A 265 -30.74 -13.10 -25.28
CA VAL A 265 -30.45 -13.02 -23.83
C VAL A 265 -29.03 -13.49 -23.54
N VAL A 266 -28.66 -14.64 -24.10
CA VAL A 266 -27.32 -15.24 -23.93
C VAL A 266 -26.22 -14.33 -24.46
N ALA A 267 -26.43 -13.71 -25.65
CA ALA A 267 -25.47 -12.79 -26.26
C ALA A 267 -25.16 -11.55 -25.42
N ALA A 268 -26.13 -11.10 -24.62
CA ALA A 268 -25.99 -9.86 -23.86
C ALA A 268 -25.29 -10.03 -22.51
N VAL A 269 -25.01 -11.26 -22.08
CA VAL A 269 -24.47 -11.56 -20.72
C VAL A 269 -22.95 -11.65 -20.76
N PRO A 270 -22.22 -10.70 -20.13
CA PRO A 270 -20.76 -10.78 -20.02
C PRO A 270 -20.35 -11.69 -18.84
N GLU A 271 -20.46 -13.00 -19.01
CA GLU A 271 -20.28 -14.02 -17.97
C GLU A 271 -18.93 -13.98 -17.24
N SER A 272 -17.86 -13.66 -17.97
CA SER A 272 -16.48 -13.67 -17.45
C SER A 272 -16.07 -12.38 -16.71
N LEU A 273 -16.90 -11.34 -16.70
CA LEU A 273 -16.54 -10.02 -16.21
C LEU A 273 -16.11 -10.00 -14.72
N PRO A 274 -16.83 -10.58 -13.77
CA PRO A 274 -16.43 -10.58 -12.36
C PRO A 274 -15.09 -11.31 -12.15
N ALA A 275 -14.93 -12.44 -12.83
CA ALA A 275 -13.76 -13.30 -12.73
C ALA A 275 -12.48 -12.61 -13.26
N VAL A 276 -12.57 -11.96 -14.43
CA VAL A 276 -11.44 -11.22 -15.02
C VAL A 276 -10.99 -10.06 -14.13
N VAL A 277 -11.95 -9.33 -13.56
CA VAL A 277 -11.65 -8.20 -12.65
C VAL A 277 -10.95 -8.69 -11.38
N THR A 278 -11.49 -9.72 -10.74
CA THR A 278 -10.89 -10.28 -9.53
C THR A 278 -9.46 -10.80 -9.79
N LEU A 279 -9.26 -11.48 -10.91
CA LEU A 279 -7.93 -11.95 -11.30
C LEU A 279 -6.97 -10.79 -11.62
N ALA A 280 -7.43 -9.74 -12.30
CA ALA A 280 -6.61 -8.56 -12.59
C ALA A 280 -6.15 -7.86 -11.29
N LEU A 281 -7.05 -7.72 -10.30
CA LEU A 281 -6.72 -7.18 -8.98
C LEU A 281 -5.73 -8.08 -8.23
N ALA A 282 -5.93 -9.40 -8.23
CA ALA A 282 -5.04 -10.35 -7.57
C ALA A 282 -3.62 -10.36 -8.19
N LEU A 283 -3.52 -10.31 -9.53
CA LEU A 283 -2.24 -10.19 -10.23
C LEU A 283 -1.55 -8.86 -9.93
N GLY A 284 -2.32 -7.77 -9.82
CA GLY A 284 -1.81 -6.47 -9.43
C GLY A 284 -1.28 -6.45 -8.01
N ALA A 285 -2.04 -6.99 -7.06
CA ALA A 285 -1.62 -7.14 -5.67
C ALA A 285 -0.29 -7.92 -5.56
N ARG A 286 -0.17 -9.02 -6.30
CA ARG A 286 1.08 -9.79 -6.35
C ARG A 286 2.25 -8.99 -6.91
N ARG A 287 2.04 -8.15 -7.94
CA ARG A 287 3.09 -7.30 -8.50
C ARG A 287 3.48 -6.18 -7.55
N MET A 288 2.51 -5.56 -6.87
CA MET A 288 2.78 -4.58 -5.82
C MET A 288 3.62 -5.20 -4.70
N ALA A 289 3.25 -6.38 -4.21
CA ALA A 289 4.03 -7.09 -3.19
C ALA A 289 5.45 -7.43 -3.65
N ALA A 290 5.64 -7.82 -4.92
CA ALA A 290 6.96 -8.04 -5.50
C ALA A 290 7.79 -6.74 -5.65
N ALA A 291 7.13 -5.59 -5.60
CA ALA A 291 7.74 -4.25 -5.57
C ALA A 291 7.69 -3.63 -4.16
N HIS A 292 7.71 -4.44 -3.12
CA HIS A 292 7.74 -4.09 -1.69
C HIS A 292 6.50 -3.33 -1.16
N ALA A 293 5.44 -3.16 -1.96
CA ALA A 293 4.15 -2.63 -1.53
C ALA A 293 3.18 -3.78 -1.26
N ILE A 294 2.93 -4.14 -0.01
CA ILE A 294 2.05 -5.26 0.36
C ILE A 294 0.63 -4.73 0.61
N PRO A 295 -0.33 -4.94 -0.30
CA PRO A 295 -1.72 -4.60 -0.05
C PRO A 295 -2.35 -5.64 0.87
N ARG A 296 -2.99 -5.19 1.93
CA ARG A 296 -3.73 -6.03 2.88
C ARG A 296 -5.17 -6.28 2.43
N GLN A 297 -5.69 -5.39 1.60
CA GLN A 297 -7.05 -5.48 1.06
C GLN A 297 -7.05 -5.23 -0.44
N LEU A 298 -7.86 -6.00 -1.20
CA LEU A 298 -7.91 -5.84 -2.66
C LEU A 298 -8.47 -4.49 -3.12
N HIS A 299 -9.33 -3.84 -2.29
CA HIS A 299 -9.85 -2.53 -2.66
C HIS A 299 -8.75 -1.45 -2.70
N ALA A 300 -7.69 -1.60 -1.89
CA ALA A 300 -6.54 -0.70 -1.93
C ALA A 300 -5.88 -0.66 -3.30
N VAL A 301 -5.76 -1.82 -3.95
CA VAL A 301 -5.18 -1.95 -5.30
C VAL A 301 -5.96 -1.14 -6.33
N GLU A 302 -7.29 -1.14 -6.22
CA GLU A 302 -8.17 -0.36 -7.09
C GLU A 302 -8.07 1.14 -6.81
N THR A 303 -8.16 1.52 -5.53
CA THR A 303 -8.27 2.90 -5.09
C THR A 303 -6.99 3.68 -5.30
N LEU A 304 -5.81 3.02 -5.15
CA LEU A 304 -4.49 3.61 -5.42
C LEU A 304 -4.39 4.27 -6.79
N GLY A 305 -5.00 3.68 -7.81
CA GLY A 305 -5.00 4.27 -9.17
C GLY A 305 -5.76 5.59 -9.31
N SER A 306 -6.60 5.93 -8.33
CA SER A 306 -7.43 7.15 -8.29
C SER A 306 -7.02 8.15 -7.23
N VAL A 307 -5.94 7.92 -6.49
CA VAL A 307 -5.41 8.83 -5.47
C VAL A 307 -5.07 10.17 -6.10
N THR A 308 -5.57 11.24 -5.48
CA THR A 308 -5.35 12.64 -5.88
C THR A 308 -4.47 13.39 -4.88
N VAL A 309 -4.46 12.93 -3.61
CA VAL A 309 -3.71 13.56 -2.52
C VAL A 309 -3.04 12.48 -1.70
N ILE A 310 -1.76 12.70 -1.37
CA ILE A 310 -1.04 11.94 -0.36
C ILE A 310 -0.82 12.87 0.82
N ALA A 311 -1.46 12.58 1.95
CA ALA A 311 -1.24 13.23 3.22
C ALA A 311 -0.16 12.44 3.97
N SER A 312 1.00 13.03 4.20
CA SER A 312 2.15 12.34 4.81
C SER A 312 2.46 12.93 6.17
N ASP A 313 2.62 12.06 7.17
CA ASP A 313 3.34 12.47 8.37
C ASP A 313 4.80 12.77 8.03
N LYS A 314 5.45 13.60 8.85
CA LYS A 314 6.85 13.95 8.67
C LYS A 314 7.77 12.83 9.13
N THR A 315 7.68 12.53 10.44
CA THR A 315 8.64 11.70 11.17
C THR A 315 8.53 10.25 10.75
N GLY A 316 9.68 9.58 10.49
CA GLY A 316 9.71 8.19 10.08
C GLY A 316 9.15 7.89 8.67
N THR A 317 8.47 8.85 8.06
CA THR A 317 7.86 8.73 6.72
C THR A 317 8.64 9.53 5.68
N LEU A 318 8.61 10.86 5.75
CA LEU A 318 9.40 11.74 4.87
C LEU A 318 10.83 11.91 5.35
N THR A 319 11.05 11.70 6.64
CA THR A 319 12.35 11.72 7.30
C THR A 319 12.76 10.31 7.71
N GLU A 320 14.04 10.14 8.10
CA GLU A 320 14.57 8.83 8.53
C GLU A 320 13.99 8.35 9.87
N GLY A 321 13.32 9.23 10.65
CA GLY A 321 12.83 8.93 12.00
C GLY A 321 13.98 8.78 13.02
N ARG A 322 15.16 9.30 12.69
CA ARG A 322 16.39 9.16 13.48
C ARG A 322 17.06 10.50 13.64
N MET A 323 17.40 10.84 14.87
CA MET A 323 18.15 12.06 15.13
C MET A 323 19.58 11.95 14.59
N ALA A 324 20.02 12.97 13.84
CA ALA A 324 21.39 13.06 13.34
C ALA A 324 21.94 14.48 13.55
N VAL A 325 23.22 14.59 13.90
CA VAL A 325 23.92 15.86 13.86
C VAL A 325 24.13 16.27 12.42
N GLN A 326 23.50 17.35 11.99
CA GLN A 326 23.55 17.85 10.63
C GLN A 326 24.55 18.98 10.47
N GLN A 327 24.53 19.93 11.41
CA GLN A 327 25.43 21.09 11.39
C GLN A 327 26.10 21.28 12.75
N VAL A 328 27.31 21.76 12.73
CA VAL A 328 28.04 22.15 13.93
C VAL A 328 28.75 23.48 13.72
N VAL A 329 28.80 24.28 14.77
CA VAL A 329 29.54 25.56 14.79
C VAL A 329 30.51 25.54 15.95
N THR A 330 31.78 25.70 15.68
CA THR A 330 32.83 25.77 16.70
C THR A 330 32.88 27.18 17.31
N SER A 331 33.53 27.33 18.46
CA SER A 331 33.58 28.61 19.19
C SER A 331 34.20 29.78 18.40
N ASP A 332 34.96 29.52 17.33
CA ASP A 332 35.50 30.53 16.41
C ASP A 332 34.55 30.89 15.24
N GLY A 333 33.29 30.46 15.34
CA GLY A 333 32.28 30.71 14.30
C GLY A 333 32.37 29.83 13.05
N ALA A 334 33.34 28.90 12.97
CA ALA A 334 33.46 28.01 11.81
C ALA A 334 32.33 26.99 11.77
N ARG A 335 31.65 26.92 10.63
CA ARG A 335 30.52 25.98 10.37
C ARG A 335 31.00 24.75 9.65
N TYR A 336 30.43 23.61 10.03
CA TYR A 336 30.66 22.31 9.39
C TYR A 336 29.34 21.58 9.24
N GLU A 337 29.21 20.90 8.11
CA GLU A 337 28.11 19.97 7.84
C GLU A 337 28.60 18.54 8.08
N ILE A 338 27.77 17.73 8.74
CA ILE A 338 28.09 16.34 9.07
C ILE A 338 27.20 15.43 8.25
N THR A 339 27.79 14.65 7.37
CA THR A 339 27.07 13.67 6.57
C THR A 339 27.18 12.26 7.16
N GLY A 340 26.28 11.36 6.75
CA GLY A 340 26.20 9.98 7.19
C GLY A 340 24.77 9.58 7.43
N THR A 341 24.46 8.27 7.32
CA THR A 341 23.11 7.74 7.44
C THR A 341 22.81 7.32 8.88
N GLY A 342 21.69 7.78 9.41
CA GLY A 342 21.20 7.40 10.73
C GLY A 342 22.27 7.45 11.83
N TYR A 343 22.36 6.40 12.64
CA TYR A 343 23.35 6.26 13.72
C TYR A 343 24.67 5.60 13.29
N ALA A 344 24.87 5.32 11.99
CA ALA A 344 26.11 4.74 11.51
C ALA A 344 27.34 5.61 11.89
N PRO A 345 28.40 4.99 12.37
CA PRO A 345 29.61 5.73 12.80
C PRO A 345 30.43 6.27 11.62
N TYR A 346 29.97 6.04 10.40
CA TYR A 346 30.65 6.42 9.17
C TYR A 346 30.00 7.68 8.57
N GLY A 347 30.83 8.62 8.12
CA GLY A 347 30.38 9.85 7.51
C GLY A 347 31.55 10.78 7.24
N MET A 348 31.26 11.95 6.68
CA MET A 348 32.25 12.95 6.32
C MET A 348 31.89 14.30 6.93
N VAL A 349 32.91 15.09 7.16
CA VAL A 349 32.78 16.49 7.58
C VAL A 349 33.01 17.37 6.36
N HIS A 350 32.05 18.26 6.09
CA HIS A 350 32.14 19.23 5.02
C HIS A 350 32.22 20.66 5.56
N ARG A 351 32.93 21.51 4.83
CA ARG A 351 32.94 22.94 5.03
C ARG A 351 32.80 23.62 3.67
N ASP A 352 31.83 24.53 3.56
CA ASP A 352 31.54 25.24 2.30
C ASP A 352 31.35 24.26 1.11
N GLY A 353 30.66 23.14 1.35
CA GLY A 353 30.38 22.09 0.35
C GLY A 353 31.56 21.13 0.05
N ALA A 354 32.75 21.35 0.58
CA ALA A 354 33.91 20.47 0.36
C ALA A 354 34.21 19.59 1.58
N ALA A 355 34.55 18.32 1.33
CA ALA A 355 34.98 17.42 2.39
C ALA A 355 36.32 17.88 2.98
N VAL A 356 36.41 17.98 4.29
CA VAL A 356 37.62 18.46 5.00
C VAL A 356 38.10 17.47 6.07
N ALA A 357 39.37 17.50 6.35
CA ALA A 357 39.92 16.80 7.50
C ALA A 357 39.36 17.42 8.81
N VAL A 358 39.04 16.59 9.80
CA VAL A 358 38.46 17.02 11.08
C VAL A 358 39.43 17.91 11.85
N PRO A 359 39.15 19.22 12.00
CA PRO A 359 40.04 20.11 12.76
C PRO A 359 39.97 19.80 14.27
N GLU A 360 41.05 20.12 15.00
CA GLU A 360 41.13 19.84 16.44
C GLU A 360 40.03 20.52 17.27
N ARG A 361 39.59 21.69 16.88
CA ARG A 361 38.44 22.38 17.55
C ARG A 361 37.16 21.60 17.41
N LEU A 362 36.89 21.08 16.22
CA LEU A 362 35.73 20.24 15.97
C LEU A 362 35.81 18.90 16.71
N ARG A 363 37.01 18.30 16.74
CA ARG A 363 37.26 17.09 17.52
C ARG A 363 37.09 17.30 19.01
N ARG A 364 37.42 18.47 19.54
CA ARG A 364 37.12 18.85 20.94
C ARG A 364 35.63 18.95 21.22
N LEU A 365 34.85 19.56 20.31
CA LEU A 365 33.40 19.63 20.42
C LEU A 365 32.78 18.23 20.40
N ALA A 366 33.20 17.39 19.47
CA ALA A 366 32.74 16.02 19.36
C ALA A 366 33.07 15.19 20.61
N ARG A 367 34.28 15.32 21.15
CA ARG A 367 34.70 14.68 22.40
C ARG A 367 33.88 15.15 23.60
N ALA A 368 33.63 16.45 23.72
CA ALA A 368 32.80 16.99 24.78
C ALA A 368 31.36 16.47 24.71
N GLY A 369 30.75 16.45 23.51
CA GLY A 369 29.44 15.86 23.28
C GLY A 369 29.36 14.37 23.61
N LEU A 370 30.43 13.61 23.33
CA LEU A 370 30.53 12.18 23.65
C LEU A 370 30.70 11.91 25.15
N LEU A 371 31.44 12.74 25.84
CA LEU A 371 31.72 12.53 27.25
C LEU A 371 30.55 12.93 28.15
N CYS A 372 29.86 14.03 27.83
CA CYS A 372 28.62 14.43 28.51
C CYS A 372 27.40 13.75 27.87
N ASN A 373 27.31 12.41 28.04
CA ASN A 373 26.40 11.58 27.27
C ASN A 373 26.24 10.19 27.89
N ASP A 374 25.00 9.67 27.95
CA ASP A 374 24.68 8.36 28.53
C ASP A 374 24.31 7.32 27.48
N ALA A 375 24.11 7.74 26.22
CA ALA A 375 23.74 6.84 25.14
C ALA A 375 24.92 6.02 24.60
N ALA A 376 24.60 4.94 23.93
CA ALA A 376 25.51 4.10 23.16
C ALA A 376 24.92 3.79 21.78
N LEU A 377 25.74 3.18 20.92
CA LEU A 377 25.31 2.67 19.62
C LEU A 377 25.41 1.15 19.60
N SER A 378 24.37 0.49 19.11
CA SER A 378 24.37 -0.94 18.81
C SER A 378 24.65 -1.15 17.32
N PRO A 379 25.64 -1.98 16.95
CA PRO A 379 25.91 -2.30 15.56
C PRO A 379 24.76 -3.12 14.96
N PRO A 380 24.71 -3.22 13.62
CA PRO A 380 23.83 -4.15 12.93
C PRO A 380 24.01 -5.58 13.46
N ASP A 381 22.94 -6.33 13.56
CA ASP A 381 22.87 -7.73 13.96
C ASP A 381 22.00 -8.52 12.96
N ASP A 382 21.81 -9.82 13.21
CA ASP A 382 21.02 -10.69 12.32
C ASP A 382 19.55 -10.24 12.18
N GLU A 383 19.05 -9.42 13.11
CA GLU A 383 17.67 -8.94 13.14
C GLU A 383 17.54 -7.49 12.63
N ARG A 384 18.62 -6.72 12.69
CA ARG A 384 18.66 -5.30 12.30
C ARG A 384 19.80 -5.03 11.34
N SER A 385 19.46 -4.56 10.17
CA SER A 385 20.44 -4.19 9.13
C SER A 385 21.21 -2.91 9.44
N ASP A 386 20.73 -2.09 10.40
CA ASP A 386 21.23 -0.76 10.69
C ASP A 386 21.70 -0.57 12.13
N TRP A 387 22.55 0.44 12.33
CA TRP A 387 22.95 0.91 13.65
C TRP A 387 21.75 1.48 14.42
N ALA A 388 21.64 1.11 15.69
CA ALA A 388 20.56 1.54 16.58
C ALA A 388 21.06 2.36 17.76
N ALA A 389 20.21 3.27 18.23
CA ALA A 389 20.43 4.02 19.46
C ALA A 389 20.13 3.14 20.68
N VAL A 390 21.01 3.20 21.67
CA VAL A 390 20.80 2.66 23.01
C VAL A 390 20.78 3.84 23.97
N GLY A 391 19.61 4.17 24.52
CA GLY A 391 19.38 5.38 25.32
C GLY A 391 18.68 6.47 24.51
N ASP A 392 18.87 7.73 24.91
CA ASP A 392 18.23 8.89 24.27
C ASP A 392 18.69 9.08 22.81
N PRO A 393 17.75 9.21 21.83
CA PRO A 393 18.09 9.36 20.41
C PRO A 393 18.95 10.58 20.08
N LEU A 394 18.75 11.70 20.76
CA LEU A 394 19.55 12.90 20.56
C LEU A 394 20.99 12.71 21.08
N GLU A 395 21.14 12.00 22.20
CA GLU A 395 22.44 11.64 22.73
C GLU A 395 23.17 10.63 21.85
N ALA A 396 22.47 9.64 21.30
CA ALA A 396 23.00 8.70 20.33
C ALA A 396 23.53 9.40 19.06
N ALA A 397 22.84 10.46 18.60
CA ALA A 397 23.33 11.29 17.50
C ALA A 397 24.69 11.94 17.78
N LEU A 398 24.92 12.35 19.04
CA LEU A 398 26.24 12.90 19.46
C LEU A 398 27.32 11.83 19.49
N VAL A 399 26.99 10.58 19.86
CA VAL A 399 27.93 9.44 19.79
C VAL A 399 28.32 9.14 18.35
N ALA A 400 27.32 9.10 17.42
CA ALA A 400 27.59 8.91 16.00
C ALA A 400 28.43 10.07 15.42
N PHE A 401 28.13 11.30 15.79
CA PHE A 401 28.93 12.48 15.41
C PHE A 401 30.38 12.35 15.86
N ALA A 402 30.63 11.94 17.09
CA ALA A 402 31.98 11.75 17.60
C ALA A 402 32.74 10.67 16.81
N ALA A 403 32.08 9.55 16.51
CA ALA A 403 32.67 8.49 15.69
C ALA A 403 33.00 8.98 14.26
N ARG A 404 32.10 9.77 13.63
CA ARG A 404 32.33 10.42 12.32
C ARG A 404 33.50 11.43 12.37
N CYS A 405 33.80 11.98 13.53
CA CYS A 405 34.99 12.81 13.76
C CYS A 405 36.26 11.99 14.08
N GLY A 406 36.21 10.68 13.98
CA GLY A 406 37.34 9.79 14.21
C GLY A 406 37.63 9.51 15.67
N LEU A 407 36.64 9.67 16.56
CA LEU A 407 36.73 9.34 17.98
C LEU A 407 36.03 8.00 18.23
N ASP A 408 36.78 6.99 18.64
CA ASP A 408 36.17 5.74 19.12
C ASP A 408 35.54 5.98 20.51
N PRO A 409 34.25 5.67 20.68
CA PRO A 409 33.56 5.98 21.92
C PRO A 409 34.09 5.24 23.14
N GLN A 410 34.53 3.99 23.00
CA GLN A 410 35.00 3.17 24.11
C GLN A 410 36.40 3.64 24.58
N THR A 411 37.33 3.81 23.66
CA THR A 411 38.68 4.27 23.97
C THR A 411 38.66 5.71 24.49
N THR A 412 37.78 6.58 23.96
CA THR A 412 37.66 7.95 24.45
C THR A 412 37.12 8.00 25.89
N ARG A 413 36.07 7.25 26.22
CA ARG A 413 35.54 7.16 27.57
C ARG A 413 36.53 6.54 28.56
N ALA A 414 37.28 5.53 28.11
CA ALA A 414 38.32 4.92 28.93
C ALA A 414 39.50 5.90 29.22
N ALA A 415 39.86 6.75 28.25
CA ALA A 415 40.89 7.78 28.44
C ALA A 415 40.44 8.96 29.35
N TRP A 416 39.13 9.18 29.43
CA TRP A 416 38.51 10.25 30.22
C TRP A 416 37.42 9.66 31.13
N PRO A 417 37.77 8.89 32.19
CA PRO A 417 36.77 8.28 33.06
C PRO A 417 35.93 9.32 33.77
N ARG A 418 34.60 9.15 33.74
CA ARG A 418 33.63 9.98 34.45
C ARG A 418 33.76 9.72 35.96
N ILE A 419 33.91 10.77 36.75
CA ILE A 419 34.07 10.68 38.18
C ILE A 419 32.92 11.32 38.94
N ALA A 420 32.18 12.24 38.32
CA ALA A 420 31.00 12.87 38.88
C ALA A 420 30.09 13.40 37.78
N GLU A 421 28.82 13.55 38.10
CA GLU A 421 27.84 14.10 37.19
C GLU A 421 26.72 14.86 37.92
N HIS A 422 26.10 15.78 37.18
CA HIS A 422 24.77 16.29 37.44
C HIS A 422 23.93 15.87 36.26
N PRO A 423 23.02 14.89 36.42
CA PRO A 423 22.20 14.37 35.33
C PRO A 423 21.39 15.47 34.63
N PHE A 424 20.82 15.18 33.49
CA PHE A 424 19.95 16.13 32.78
C PHE A 424 18.80 16.59 33.68
N ASP A 425 18.80 17.90 33.97
CA ASP A 425 17.77 18.56 34.74
C ASP A 425 16.81 19.28 33.77
N GLN A 426 15.54 18.93 33.82
CA GLN A 426 14.52 19.50 32.93
C GLN A 426 14.26 20.99 33.22
N ALA A 427 14.38 21.44 34.48
CA ALA A 427 14.17 22.82 34.82
C ALA A 427 15.35 23.70 34.36
N GLN A 428 16.58 23.19 34.52
CA GLN A 428 17.80 23.86 34.06
C GLN A 428 18.12 23.57 32.57
N ARG A 429 17.52 22.60 31.95
CA ARG A 429 17.72 22.14 30.56
C ARG A 429 19.19 21.92 30.23
N ARG A 430 19.98 21.37 31.17
CA ARG A 430 21.38 21.07 30.98
C ARG A 430 21.82 19.85 31.78
N MET A 431 22.90 19.21 31.31
CA MET A 431 23.63 18.12 31.96
C MET A 431 25.07 18.52 32.15
N ILE A 432 25.70 18.09 33.26
CA ILE A 432 27.10 18.37 33.55
C ILE A 432 27.80 17.09 33.94
N THR A 433 28.97 16.83 33.36
CA THR A 433 29.83 15.71 33.73
C THR A 433 31.24 16.14 34.02
N VAL A 434 31.89 15.44 34.94
CA VAL A 434 33.28 15.67 35.28
C VAL A 434 34.10 14.42 35.02
N HIS A 435 35.20 14.59 34.31
CA HIS A 435 36.07 13.51 33.86
C HIS A 435 37.49 13.73 34.33
N ARG A 436 38.19 12.65 34.67
CA ARG A 436 39.59 12.75 35.09
C ARG A 436 40.49 12.67 33.85
N SER A 437 41.40 13.65 33.72
CA SER A 437 42.43 13.65 32.72
C SER A 437 43.65 12.79 33.18
N CYS A 438 44.48 12.38 32.27
CA CYS A 438 45.69 11.61 32.54
C CYS A 438 46.71 12.41 33.43
N ASP A 439 46.68 13.73 33.36
CA ASP A 439 47.50 14.64 34.17
C ASP A 439 46.83 15.03 35.50
N GLN A 440 45.86 14.24 35.95
CA GLN A 440 45.09 14.41 37.23
C GLN A 440 44.24 15.70 37.34
N ARG A 441 44.08 16.43 36.26
CA ARG A 441 43.12 17.54 36.18
C ARG A 441 41.71 17.05 35.87
N TYR A 442 40.74 17.95 36.10
CA TYR A 442 39.31 17.65 35.90
C TYR A 442 38.81 18.34 34.65
N LEU A 443 38.32 17.58 33.67
CA LEU A 443 37.58 18.12 32.55
C LEU A 443 36.12 18.20 32.95
N VAL A 444 35.60 19.41 33.06
CA VAL A 444 34.18 19.66 33.25
C VAL A 444 33.52 19.93 31.92
N VAL A 445 32.47 19.21 31.62
CA VAL A 445 31.68 19.40 30.40
C VAL A 445 30.24 19.72 30.78
N CYS A 446 29.67 20.76 30.18
CA CYS A 446 28.29 21.13 30.31
C CYS A 446 27.61 21.13 28.91
N LYS A 447 26.50 20.44 28.76
CA LYS A 447 25.72 20.34 27.54
C LYS A 447 24.26 20.69 27.85
N GLY A 448 23.61 21.47 26.98
CA GLY A 448 22.19 21.81 27.19
C GLY A 448 21.65 22.77 26.16
N ALA A 449 20.47 23.31 26.46
CA ALA A 449 19.84 24.33 25.63
C ALA A 449 20.69 25.58 25.52
N PRO A 450 20.79 26.25 24.37
CA PRO A 450 21.63 27.43 24.18
C PRO A 450 21.35 28.50 25.21
N GLU A 451 20.11 28.80 25.52
CA GLU A 451 19.71 29.80 26.52
C GLU A 451 20.15 29.43 27.95
N SER A 452 20.25 28.15 28.26
CA SER A 452 20.67 27.64 29.57
C SER A 452 22.19 27.61 29.77
N ILE A 453 22.93 27.56 28.67
CA ILE A 453 24.41 27.55 28.68
C ILE A 453 24.95 28.94 28.42
N LEU A 454 24.51 29.61 27.32
CA LEU A 454 25.03 30.90 26.89
C LEU A 454 24.48 32.07 27.70
N GLY A 455 23.28 31.96 28.29
CA GLY A 455 22.67 32.99 29.15
C GLY A 455 23.00 32.90 30.62
N ALA A 456 23.70 31.85 31.06
CA ALA A 456 23.99 31.63 32.48
C ALA A 456 25.39 32.16 32.90
N PRO A 457 25.60 32.47 34.16
CA PRO A 457 26.91 32.94 34.67
C PRO A 457 27.94 31.83 34.77
N LEU A 458 27.86 30.85 33.88
CA LEU A 458 28.75 29.69 33.84
C LEU A 458 30.04 29.95 33.04
N LEU A 459 29.95 30.92 32.08
CA LEU A 459 30.94 31.08 31.05
C LEU A 459 32.01 32.11 31.37
N ASP A 460 33.25 31.78 31.00
CA ASP A 460 34.37 32.70 30.88
C ASP A 460 34.57 33.02 29.40
N ALA A 461 33.73 33.91 28.86
CA ALA A 461 33.69 34.30 27.45
C ALA A 461 33.30 35.76 27.30
N SER A 462 33.67 36.43 26.22
CA SER A 462 33.28 37.80 25.96
C SER A 462 31.80 37.92 25.60
N ALA A 463 31.20 39.08 25.89
CA ALA A 463 29.80 39.35 25.52
C ALA A 463 29.57 39.24 24.01
N GLU A 464 30.57 39.58 23.20
CA GLU A 464 30.52 39.48 21.75
C GLU A 464 30.42 38.02 21.29
N GLU A 465 31.29 37.15 21.85
CA GLU A 465 31.29 35.69 21.55
C GLU A 465 29.95 35.05 21.93
N ILE A 466 29.41 35.39 23.09
CA ILE A 466 28.09 34.89 23.55
C ILE A 466 26.99 35.37 22.63
N THR A 467 27.01 36.64 22.20
CA THR A 467 26.00 37.22 21.31
C THR A 467 26.04 36.55 19.94
N GLU A 468 27.23 36.33 19.40
CA GLU A 468 27.41 35.65 18.08
C GLU A 468 26.91 34.21 18.14
N LEU A 469 27.29 33.43 19.14
CA LEU A 469 26.81 32.08 19.33
C LEU A 469 25.29 32.02 19.53
N THR A 470 24.72 32.94 20.32
CA THR A 470 23.27 33.03 20.54
C THR A 470 22.53 33.32 19.23
N SER A 471 23.01 34.31 18.44
CA SER A 471 22.41 34.62 17.15
C SER A 471 22.49 33.46 16.18
N THR A 472 23.61 32.72 16.20
CA THR A 472 23.81 31.50 15.39
C THR A 472 22.89 30.37 15.82
N ALA A 473 22.71 30.17 17.15
CA ALA A 473 21.78 29.18 17.67
C ALA A 473 20.33 29.48 17.23
N HIS A 474 19.92 30.76 17.30
CA HIS A 474 18.58 31.13 16.79
C HIS A 474 18.41 30.90 15.29
N ARG A 475 19.44 31.17 14.49
CA ARG A 475 19.38 30.92 13.05
C ARG A 475 19.27 29.41 12.75
N LEU A 476 20.08 28.57 13.38
CA LEU A 476 20.00 27.11 13.22
C LEU A 476 18.64 26.56 13.71
N ALA A 477 18.08 27.12 14.77
CA ALA A 477 16.74 26.75 15.25
C ALA A 477 15.66 27.18 14.24
N ALA A 478 15.81 28.32 13.56
CA ALA A 478 14.91 28.76 12.50
C ALA A 478 14.99 27.87 11.24
N GLU A 479 16.10 27.17 11.03
CA GLU A 479 16.26 26.13 10.01
C GLU A 479 15.57 24.79 10.40
N GLY A 480 14.89 24.74 11.55
CA GLY A 480 14.18 23.55 12.03
C GLY A 480 15.05 22.57 12.82
N LEU A 481 16.27 22.94 13.16
CA LEU A 481 17.20 22.08 13.89
C LEU A 481 17.10 22.29 15.40
N ARG A 482 17.26 21.22 16.15
CA ARG A 482 17.38 21.26 17.61
C ARG A 482 18.82 21.57 17.98
N VAL A 483 19.05 22.74 18.56
CA VAL A 483 20.40 23.22 18.85
C VAL A 483 20.79 22.92 20.31
N LEU A 484 21.99 22.36 20.51
CA LEU A 484 22.63 22.17 21.80
C LEU A 484 23.87 23.05 21.85
N ALA A 485 24.06 23.74 22.94
CA ALA A 485 25.32 24.40 23.29
C ALA A 485 26.18 23.47 24.15
N VAL A 486 27.48 23.49 23.90
CA VAL A 486 28.47 22.74 24.69
C VAL A 486 29.54 23.69 25.21
N ALA A 487 29.79 23.62 26.50
CA ALA A 487 30.86 24.37 27.15
C ALA A 487 31.72 23.43 27.98
N ALA A 488 33.01 23.72 28.11
CA ALA A 488 33.96 22.90 28.88
C ALA A 488 35.07 23.73 29.50
N ALA A 489 35.66 23.20 30.57
CA ALA A 489 36.88 23.71 31.17
C ALA A 489 37.74 22.58 31.72
N LEU A 490 39.06 22.77 31.67
CA LEU A 490 40.02 21.90 32.36
C LEU A 490 40.49 22.62 33.64
N VAL A 491 40.14 22.08 34.81
CA VAL A 491 40.34 22.69 36.09
C VAL A 491 41.20 21.80 37.01
N ASP A 492 41.96 22.40 37.92
CA ASP A 492 42.85 21.69 38.85
C ASP A 492 42.14 21.14 40.08
N ARG A 493 40.94 21.64 40.39
CA ARG A 493 40.14 21.23 41.54
C ARG A 493 38.74 20.80 41.12
N MET A 494 38.18 19.88 41.89
CA MET A 494 36.79 19.43 41.69
C MET A 494 35.83 20.62 41.77
N PRO A 495 35.04 20.90 40.72
CA PRO A 495 34.11 22.04 40.71
C PRO A 495 32.86 21.77 41.55
N ASN A 496 32.13 22.83 41.88
CA ASN A 496 30.76 22.68 42.33
C ASN A 496 29.85 22.32 41.19
N LEU A 497 29.30 21.10 41.19
CA LEU A 497 28.47 20.59 40.12
C LEU A 497 27.14 21.34 39.95
N ALA A 498 26.57 21.89 41.02
CA ALA A 498 25.33 22.64 40.98
C ALA A 498 25.47 24.00 40.25
N ALA A 499 26.66 24.62 40.35
CA ALA A 499 26.96 25.91 39.73
C ALA A 499 28.44 25.98 39.30
N PRO A 500 28.86 25.26 38.25
CA PRO A 500 30.22 25.37 37.74
C PRO A 500 30.43 26.77 37.15
N THR A 501 31.66 27.28 37.30
CA THR A 501 32.05 28.60 36.77
C THR A 501 33.32 28.46 35.94
N GLY A 502 33.60 29.45 35.08
CA GLY A 502 34.81 29.45 34.26
C GLY A 502 34.82 28.48 33.08
N LEU A 503 33.68 28.00 32.65
CA LEU A 503 33.56 27.20 31.45
C LEU A 503 33.75 28.09 30.22
N ARG A 504 34.33 27.53 29.15
CA ARG A 504 34.44 28.21 27.86
C ARG A 504 33.52 27.56 26.84
N PRO A 505 32.85 28.32 25.96
CA PRO A 505 32.09 27.77 24.87
C PRO A 505 32.99 26.89 24.00
N VAL A 506 32.54 25.68 23.69
CA VAL A 506 33.21 24.78 22.73
C VAL A 506 32.56 24.88 21.37
N GLY A 507 31.25 25.06 21.37
CA GLY A 507 30.47 25.27 20.16
C GLY A 507 29.01 24.88 20.29
N LEU A 508 28.32 24.90 19.14
CA LEU A 508 26.93 24.53 18.98
C LEU A 508 26.84 23.25 18.15
N VAL A 509 25.91 22.38 18.49
CA VAL A 509 25.58 21.16 17.74
C VAL A 509 24.11 21.23 17.36
N ALA A 510 23.83 21.23 16.07
CA ALA A 510 22.48 21.26 15.54
C ALA A 510 22.08 19.85 15.05
N VAL A 511 21.04 19.33 15.65
CA VAL A 511 20.53 17.97 15.48
C VAL A 511 19.14 18.03 14.86
N GLY A 512 18.89 17.21 13.88
CA GLY A 512 17.58 17.09 13.24
C GLY A 512 17.32 15.69 12.76
N ASP A 513 16.09 15.44 12.39
CA ASP A 513 15.69 14.21 11.67
C ASP A 513 15.80 14.49 10.17
N PRO A 514 16.80 13.94 9.47
CA PRO A 514 17.04 14.27 8.08
C PRO A 514 15.94 13.73 7.16
N LEU A 515 15.71 14.45 6.06
CA LEU A 515 14.87 13.93 4.98
C LEU A 515 15.49 12.64 4.41
N ARG A 516 14.64 11.69 4.05
CA ARG A 516 15.06 10.50 3.30
C ARG A 516 15.71 10.90 1.98
N VAL A 517 16.71 10.15 1.57
CA VAL A 517 17.40 10.38 0.29
C VAL A 517 16.39 10.28 -0.85
N GLY A 518 16.35 11.27 -1.74
CA GLY A 518 15.41 11.31 -2.87
C GLY A 518 13.98 11.79 -2.54
N ALA A 519 13.70 12.24 -1.32
CA ALA A 519 12.36 12.72 -0.95
C ALA A 519 11.88 13.91 -1.81
N PRO A 520 12.72 14.91 -2.17
CA PRO A 520 12.32 15.99 -3.08
C PRO A 520 11.95 15.48 -4.48
N GLU A 521 12.74 14.57 -5.04
CA GLU A 521 12.51 13.98 -6.37
C GLU A 521 11.22 13.15 -6.39
N ILE A 522 10.89 12.51 -5.28
CA ILE A 522 9.64 11.76 -5.12
C ILE A 522 8.46 12.73 -5.06
N ALA A 523 8.58 13.85 -4.35
CA ALA A 523 7.55 14.89 -4.30
C ALA A 523 7.25 15.44 -5.71
N ASP A 524 8.28 15.74 -6.52
CA ASP A 524 8.14 16.17 -7.91
C ASP A 524 7.50 15.06 -8.79
N SER A 525 7.83 13.80 -8.53
CA SER A 525 7.23 12.68 -9.26
C SER A 525 5.72 12.55 -8.98
N PHE A 526 5.27 12.82 -7.75
CA PHE A 526 3.85 12.86 -7.43
C PHE A 526 3.14 14.04 -8.12
N ASP A 527 3.73 15.22 -8.11
CA ASP A 527 3.17 16.37 -8.82
C ASP A 527 3.06 16.08 -10.34
N THR A 528 4.08 15.47 -10.95
CA THR A 528 4.04 15.00 -12.34
C THR A 528 2.91 13.99 -12.58
N ALA A 529 2.61 13.16 -11.58
CA ALA A 529 1.52 12.19 -11.63
C ALA A 529 0.14 12.83 -11.38
N GLY A 530 0.07 14.15 -11.13
CA GLY A 530 -1.15 14.86 -10.75
C GLY A 530 -1.64 14.51 -9.35
N VAL A 531 -0.73 14.10 -8.46
CA VAL A 531 -1.02 13.74 -7.07
C VAL A 531 -0.34 14.77 -6.18
N ARG A 532 -1.11 15.46 -5.36
CA ARG A 532 -0.56 16.47 -4.43
C ARG A 532 -0.01 15.81 -3.18
N LEU A 533 1.25 16.04 -2.86
CA LEU A 533 1.83 15.65 -1.57
C LEU A 533 1.57 16.76 -0.56
N LEU A 534 1.06 16.39 0.61
CA LEU A 534 0.85 17.26 1.77
C LEU A 534 1.74 16.79 2.92
N LEU A 535 2.43 17.72 3.57
CA LEU A 535 3.16 17.51 4.80
C LEU A 535 2.25 17.85 5.99
N ILE A 536 2.00 16.90 6.87
CA ILE A 536 1.22 17.11 8.11
C ILE A 536 2.11 16.76 9.29
N THR A 537 2.40 17.74 10.15
CA THR A 537 3.32 17.54 11.27
C THR A 537 2.88 18.25 12.55
N GLY A 538 3.20 17.68 13.71
CA GLY A 538 3.08 18.33 15.00
C GLY A 538 4.14 19.39 15.27
N ASP A 539 5.13 19.56 14.38
CA ASP A 539 6.23 20.50 14.54
C ASP A 539 5.79 21.96 14.50
N HIS A 540 6.70 22.81 15.00
CA HIS A 540 6.53 24.26 14.93
C HIS A 540 6.45 24.74 13.46
N PRO A 541 5.65 25.79 13.14
CA PRO A 541 5.49 26.32 11.79
C PRO A 541 6.80 26.60 11.05
N ALA A 542 7.81 27.15 11.71
CA ALA A 542 9.11 27.43 11.11
C ALA A 542 9.83 26.14 10.66
N THR A 543 9.78 25.07 11.48
CA THR A 543 10.34 23.76 11.13
C THR A 543 9.59 23.13 9.96
N ALA A 544 8.24 23.17 10.00
CA ALA A 544 7.40 22.62 8.93
C ALA A 544 7.64 23.37 7.61
N ALA A 545 7.76 24.71 7.65
CA ALA A 545 8.08 25.51 6.47
C ALA A 545 9.48 25.20 5.91
N ALA A 546 10.50 25.03 6.77
CA ALA A 546 11.86 24.69 6.35
C ALA A 546 11.89 23.33 5.63
N ILE A 547 11.25 22.32 6.21
CA ILE A 547 11.15 20.97 5.60
C ILE A 547 10.30 21.01 4.33
N GLY A 548 9.16 21.73 4.36
CA GLY A 548 8.32 21.96 3.16
C GLY A 548 9.09 22.63 2.04
N GLY A 549 9.97 23.59 2.36
CA GLY A 549 10.86 24.24 1.42
C GLY A 549 11.88 23.29 0.78
N GLN A 550 12.50 22.42 1.60
CA GLN A 550 13.44 21.39 1.12
C GLN A 550 12.76 20.35 0.21
N LEU A 551 11.50 20.04 0.47
CA LEU A 551 10.69 19.11 -0.33
C LEU A 551 10.09 19.78 -1.60
N GLY A 552 10.23 21.10 -1.77
CA GLY A 552 9.58 21.85 -2.85
C GLY A 552 8.07 22.05 -2.67
N LEU A 553 7.53 21.73 -1.48
CA LEU A 553 6.10 21.84 -1.17
C LEU A 553 5.67 23.24 -0.71
N TRP A 554 6.60 24.07 -0.28
CA TRP A 554 6.32 25.38 0.30
C TRP A 554 7.37 26.41 -0.13
N ARG A 555 6.93 27.63 -0.37
CA ARG A 555 7.76 28.81 -0.65
C ARG A 555 7.34 29.94 0.24
N ALA A 556 8.23 30.91 0.46
CA ALA A 556 7.90 32.09 1.25
C ALA A 556 6.71 32.85 0.63
N GLY A 557 5.63 32.96 1.42
CA GLY A 557 4.36 33.56 0.99
C GLY A 557 3.25 32.54 0.70
N ASP A 558 3.56 31.25 0.59
CA ASP A 558 2.54 30.21 0.46
C ASP A 558 1.76 30.02 1.78
N PRO A 559 0.50 29.61 1.71
CA PRO A 559 -0.28 29.36 2.91
C PRO A 559 0.32 28.21 3.74
N LEU A 560 0.40 28.43 5.06
CA LEU A 560 0.78 27.42 6.03
C LEU A 560 -0.46 27.09 6.88
N GLY A 561 -0.95 25.85 6.78
CA GLY A 561 -2.08 25.40 7.57
C GLY A 561 -1.71 25.21 9.05
N SER A 562 -2.63 25.50 9.95
CA SER A 562 -2.56 25.16 11.36
C SER A 562 -3.73 24.23 11.69
N GLY A 563 -3.53 23.31 12.65
CA GLY A 563 -4.61 22.42 13.07
C GLY A 563 -5.83 23.15 13.68
N ASP A 564 -5.67 24.41 14.11
CA ASP A 564 -6.71 25.21 14.76
C ASP A 564 -7.47 26.12 13.80
N ASP A 565 -7.05 26.22 12.55
CA ASP A 565 -7.67 27.09 11.56
C ASP A 565 -8.71 26.34 10.71
N ASP A 566 -9.92 26.93 10.59
CA ASP A 566 -10.90 26.61 9.54
C ASP A 566 -10.31 26.77 8.12
N GLN A 567 -9.08 27.27 8.00
CA GLN A 567 -8.24 27.41 6.80
C GLN A 567 -7.61 26.09 6.29
N ALA A 568 -7.91 24.92 6.88
CA ALA A 568 -7.77 23.64 6.17
C ALA A 568 -8.51 23.66 4.78
N ALA A 569 -9.22 24.76 4.54
CA ALA A 569 -10.01 25.05 3.36
C ALA A 569 -9.23 25.67 2.18
N HIS A 570 -7.99 26.18 2.34
CA HIS A 570 -7.32 26.73 1.18
C HIS A 570 -6.79 25.62 0.28
N PRO A 571 -7.21 25.57 -1.01
CA PRO A 571 -6.88 24.45 -1.90
C PRO A 571 -5.37 24.29 -2.14
N ASP A 572 -4.59 25.37 -1.94
CA ASP A 572 -3.16 25.40 -2.22
C ASP A 572 -2.30 25.09 -0.98
N THR A 573 -2.88 24.88 0.19
CA THR A 573 -2.13 24.51 1.40
C THR A 573 -1.53 23.13 1.25
N ARG A 574 -0.20 23.04 1.29
CA ARG A 574 0.54 21.77 1.21
C ARG A 574 1.27 21.41 2.49
N VAL A 575 1.40 22.33 3.45
CA VAL A 575 2.10 22.13 4.70
C VAL A 575 1.20 22.51 5.87
N PHE A 576 1.00 21.55 6.79
CA PHE A 576 0.22 21.71 8.02
C PHE A 576 1.12 21.50 9.22
N ALA A 577 1.21 22.53 10.07
CA ALA A 577 2.05 22.56 11.25
C ALA A 577 1.23 22.50 12.56
N ARG A 578 1.85 22.12 13.68
CA ARG A 578 1.22 21.97 15.00
C ARG A 578 -0.06 21.11 14.99
N THR A 579 -0.11 20.13 14.10
CA THR A 579 -1.29 19.28 13.91
C THR A 579 -1.32 18.18 14.97
N GLN A 580 -2.41 18.11 15.74
CA GLN A 580 -2.68 17.02 16.69
C GLN A 580 -3.29 15.80 15.95
N PRO A 581 -3.26 14.59 16.55
CA PRO A 581 -3.80 13.38 15.90
C PRO A 581 -5.26 13.53 15.46
N GLU A 582 -6.11 14.18 16.27
CA GLU A 582 -7.53 14.39 15.95
C GLU A 582 -7.69 15.32 14.75
N GLN A 583 -6.87 16.37 14.66
CA GLN A 583 -6.89 17.33 13.56
C GLN A 583 -6.43 16.71 12.22
N LYS A 584 -5.60 15.65 12.24
CA LYS A 584 -5.28 14.88 11.05
C LYS A 584 -6.54 14.26 10.44
N LEU A 585 -7.49 13.81 11.28
CA LEU A 585 -8.79 13.28 10.82
C LEU A 585 -9.62 14.35 10.12
N ASP A 586 -9.65 15.57 10.66
CA ASP A 586 -10.44 16.69 10.12
C ASP A 586 -9.88 17.15 8.77
N ILE A 587 -8.55 17.22 8.64
CA ILE A 587 -7.87 17.51 7.37
C ILE A 587 -8.26 16.48 6.30
N ILE A 588 -8.18 15.18 6.62
CA ILE A 588 -8.55 14.10 5.70
C ILE A 588 -10.04 14.20 5.33
N ALA A 589 -10.93 14.39 6.32
CA ALA A 589 -12.37 14.53 6.09
C ALA A 589 -12.70 15.73 5.20
N GLY A 590 -12.02 16.88 5.41
CA GLY A 590 -12.16 18.07 4.60
C GLY A 590 -11.72 17.87 3.14
N LEU A 591 -10.64 17.13 2.91
CA LEU A 591 -10.17 16.75 1.57
C LEU A 591 -11.18 15.83 0.87
N GLN A 592 -11.66 14.80 1.58
CA GLN A 592 -12.67 13.87 1.06
C GLN A 592 -14.01 14.56 0.73
N ALA A 593 -14.44 15.53 1.55
CA ALA A 593 -15.63 16.32 1.30
C ALA A 593 -15.54 17.16 0.02
N ARG A 594 -14.32 17.52 -0.42
CA ARG A 594 -14.07 18.18 -1.70
C ARG A 594 -13.97 17.21 -2.89
N GLY A 595 -14.15 15.92 -2.65
CA GLY A 595 -14.11 14.89 -3.69
C GLY A 595 -12.71 14.37 -3.99
N GLU A 596 -11.71 14.70 -3.15
CA GLU A 596 -10.36 14.14 -3.26
C GLU A 596 -10.32 12.69 -2.78
N VAL A 597 -9.43 11.90 -3.37
CA VAL A 597 -9.10 10.55 -2.90
C VAL A 597 -7.79 10.64 -2.15
N VAL A 598 -7.87 10.44 -0.85
CA VAL A 598 -6.76 10.68 0.08
C VAL A 598 -6.06 9.38 0.43
N ALA A 599 -4.76 9.31 0.14
CA ALA A 599 -3.86 8.34 0.77
C ALA A 599 -3.20 9.01 1.99
N MET A 600 -3.18 8.34 3.14
CA MET A 600 -2.46 8.81 4.33
C MET A 600 -1.26 7.90 4.57
N THR A 601 -0.07 8.49 4.77
CA THR A 601 1.12 7.73 5.16
C THR A 601 1.52 8.05 6.59
N GLY A 602 1.92 7.03 7.36
CA GLY A 602 2.37 7.18 8.75
C GLY A 602 3.04 5.91 9.27
N ASP A 603 3.74 6.04 10.40
CA ASP A 603 4.50 4.95 11.04
C ASP A 603 4.14 4.76 12.51
N GLY A 604 3.49 5.75 13.14
CA GLY A 604 3.23 5.81 14.57
C GLY A 604 1.82 5.38 14.99
N VAL A 605 1.66 5.13 16.29
CA VAL A 605 0.35 4.88 16.92
C VAL A 605 -0.61 6.06 16.68
N ASN A 606 -0.08 7.29 16.73
CA ASN A 606 -0.85 8.52 16.54
C ASN A 606 -1.44 8.66 15.14
N ASP A 607 -0.91 7.94 14.16
CA ASP A 607 -1.37 7.96 12.77
C ASP A 607 -2.47 6.93 12.49
N ALA A 608 -2.61 5.92 13.34
CA ALA A 608 -3.53 4.81 13.10
C ALA A 608 -4.99 5.25 12.86
N PRO A 609 -5.57 6.22 13.60
CA PRO A 609 -6.90 6.73 13.29
C PRO A 609 -6.98 7.39 11.91
N ALA A 610 -5.96 8.18 11.54
CA ALA A 610 -5.87 8.88 10.26
C ALA A 610 -5.69 7.89 9.09
N LEU A 611 -4.86 6.84 9.27
CA LEU A 611 -4.67 5.74 8.32
C LEU A 611 -6.00 5.03 8.03
N ARG A 612 -6.80 4.73 9.06
CA ARG A 612 -8.13 4.11 8.89
C ARG A 612 -9.17 5.04 8.25
N ARG A 613 -9.06 6.35 8.46
CA ARG A 613 -10.01 7.35 7.95
C ARG A 613 -9.78 7.66 6.47
N ALA A 614 -8.55 7.60 6.01
CA ALA A 614 -8.19 7.85 4.62
C ALA A 614 -8.87 6.84 3.67
N ASP A 615 -8.92 7.16 2.39
CA ASP A 615 -9.39 6.22 1.36
C ASP A 615 -8.39 5.06 1.18
N ILE A 616 -7.11 5.34 1.47
CA ILE A 616 -6.02 4.36 1.55
C ILE A 616 -5.10 4.74 2.70
N GLY A 617 -4.98 3.88 3.70
CA GLY A 617 -3.92 3.94 4.70
C GLY A 617 -2.66 3.26 4.20
N VAL A 618 -1.51 3.92 4.33
CA VAL A 618 -0.19 3.40 3.94
C VAL A 618 0.74 3.44 5.15
N ALA A 619 1.14 2.30 5.66
CA ALA A 619 2.08 2.22 6.76
C ALA A 619 3.49 1.91 6.28
N MET A 620 4.48 2.45 6.99
CA MET A 620 5.87 2.07 6.82
C MET A 620 6.11 0.67 7.40
N GLY A 621 7.00 -0.11 6.81
CA GLY A 621 7.34 -1.46 7.28
C GLY A 621 8.00 -1.47 8.64
N SER A 622 8.86 -0.46 8.91
CA SER A 622 9.48 -0.20 10.21
C SER A 622 8.54 0.43 11.23
N GLY A 623 7.33 0.85 10.81
CA GLY A 623 6.34 1.47 11.69
C GLY A 623 5.78 0.51 12.74
N THR A 624 5.06 1.09 13.72
CA THR A 624 4.43 0.32 14.79
C THR A 624 3.42 -0.69 14.25
N GLU A 625 3.21 -1.78 14.99
CA GLU A 625 2.25 -2.80 14.59
C GLU A 625 0.82 -2.24 14.46
N VAL A 626 0.49 -1.27 15.31
CA VAL A 626 -0.80 -0.55 15.26
C VAL A 626 -0.98 0.19 13.94
N ALA A 627 0.05 0.93 13.49
CA ALA A 627 0.02 1.62 12.21
C ALA A 627 -0.11 0.62 11.05
N ARG A 628 0.68 -0.46 11.07
CA ARG A 628 0.61 -1.53 10.04
C ARG A 628 -0.76 -2.21 9.99
N GLN A 629 -1.39 -2.45 11.15
CA GLN A 629 -2.73 -3.05 11.18
C GLN A 629 -3.85 -2.08 10.79
N ALA A 630 -3.65 -0.79 11.00
CA ALA A 630 -4.60 0.23 10.58
C ALA A 630 -4.56 0.49 9.07
N ALA A 631 -3.44 0.20 8.41
CA ALA A 631 -3.21 0.51 7.01
C ALA A 631 -3.76 -0.54 6.04
N ASP A 632 -4.08 -0.10 4.82
CA ASP A 632 -4.48 -0.93 3.68
C ASP A 632 -3.29 -1.41 2.87
N LEU A 633 -2.17 -0.68 2.92
CA LEU A 633 -0.92 -0.95 2.22
C LEU A 633 0.25 -0.83 3.21
N VAL A 634 1.20 -1.76 3.15
CA VAL A 634 2.45 -1.71 3.94
C VAL A 634 3.64 -1.65 3.00
N LEU A 635 4.54 -0.69 3.22
CA LEU A 635 5.78 -0.49 2.47
C LEU A 635 6.93 -1.21 3.19
N VAL A 636 7.34 -2.35 2.70
CA VAL A 636 8.38 -3.17 3.36
C VAL A 636 9.75 -2.52 3.36
N ASP A 637 10.02 -1.69 2.35
CA ASP A 637 11.28 -0.98 2.14
C ASP A 637 11.32 0.43 2.74
N ASP A 638 10.23 0.87 3.36
CA ASP A 638 10.05 2.22 3.91
C ASP A 638 10.22 3.36 2.86
N GLU A 639 10.09 3.05 1.57
CA GLU A 639 10.35 3.98 0.49
C GLU A 639 9.06 4.59 -0.08
N LEU A 640 8.94 5.91 -0.09
CA LEU A 640 7.79 6.59 -0.72
C LEU A 640 7.76 6.43 -2.25
N SER A 641 8.88 6.15 -2.89
CA SER A 641 8.95 5.78 -4.32
C SER A 641 8.09 4.55 -4.62
N THR A 642 7.98 3.65 -3.68
CA THR A 642 7.13 2.45 -3.74
C THR A 642 5.64 2.80 -3.76
N VAL A 643 5.21 3.91 -3.12
CA VAL A 643 3.83 4.44 -3.26
C VAL A 643 3.58 4.90 -4.69
N ALA A 644 4.53 5.63 -5.32
CA ALA A 644 4.39 6.05 -6.71
C ALA A 644 4.28 4.84 -7.66
N ALA A 645 5.10 3.81 -7.44
CA ALA A 645 5.02 2.56 -8.19
C ALA A 645 3.67 1.85 -7.99
N ALA A 646 3.14 1.82 -6.77
CA ALA A 646 1.84 1.24 -6.45
C ALA A 646 0.68 2.02 -7.11
N ILE A 647 0.72 3.35 -7.14
CA ILE A 647 -0.22 4.19 -7.90
C ILE A 647 -0.16 3.85 -9.39
N GLY A 648 1.03 3.72 -9.95
CA GLY A 648 1.23 3.32 -11.34
C GLY A 648 0.62 1.95 -11.65
N GLU A 649 0.79 0.98 -10.75
CA GLU A 649 0.21 -0.36 -10.89
C GLU A 649 -1.33 -0.32 -10.77
N GLY A 650 -1.88 0.46 -9.85
CA GLY A 650 -3.33 0.69 -9.73
C GLY A 650 -3.93 1.25 -11.02
N ARG A 651 -3.28 2.26 -11.64
CA ARG A 651 -3.68 2.85 -12.93
C ARG A 651 -3.60 1.82 -14.07
N ARG A 652 -2.54 1.00 -14.10
CA ARG A 652 -2.38 -0.09 -15.08
C ARG A 652 -3.52 -1.11 -14.99
N ILE A 653 -3.86 -1.54 -13.79
CA ILE A 653 -4.94 -2.51 -13.56
C ILE A 653 -6.26 -1.95 -14.08
N TYR A 654 -6.57 -0.72 -13.76
CA TYR A 654 -7.79 -0.07 -14.24
C TYR A 654 -7.82 0.06 -15.76
N ASP A 655 -6.72 0.45 -16.39
CA ASP A 655 -6.59 0.49 -17.86
C ASP A 655 -6.84 -0.87 -18.48
N ASN A 656 -6.32 -1.95 -17.88
CA ASN A 656 -6.52 -3.31 -18.37
C ASN A 656 -7.98 -3.76 -18.23
N ILE A 657 -8.64 -3.40 -17.12
CA ILE A 657 -10.08 -3.64 -16.95
C ILE A 657 -10.87 -2.88 -18.03
N ARG A 658 -10.54 -1.63 -18.33
CA ARG A 658 -11.19 -0.87 -19.39
C ARG A 658 -10.96 -1.47 -20.78
N ARG A 659 -9.76 -2.00 -21.05
CA ARG A 659 -9.47 -2.72 -22.32
C ARG A 659 -10.32 -3.97 -22.45
N PHE A 660 -10.42 -4.74 -21.37
CA PHE A 660 -11.28 -5.91 -21.33
C PHE A 660 -12.76 -5.53 -21.54
N LEU A 661 -13.26 -4.51 -20.84
CA LEU A 661 -14.65 -4.04 -21.01
C LEU A 661 -14.92 -3.58 -22.44
N ARG A 662 -14.02 -2.79 -23.04
CA ARG A 662 -14.14 -2.38 -24.46
C ARG A 662 -14.28 -3.59 -25.38
N TYR A 663 -13.44 -4.58 -25.15
CA TYR A 663 -13.41 -5.81 -25.93
C TYR A 663 -14.70 -6.65 -25.78
N ALA A 664 -15.03 -6.99 -24.53
CA ALA A 664 -16.14 -7.88 -24.23
C ALA A 664 -17.51 -7.26 -24.59
N LEU A 665 -17.72 -6.00 -24.17
CA LEU A 665 -18.99 -5.32 -24.46
C LEU A 665 -19.16 -5.02 -25.95
N ALA A 666 -18.09 -4.74 -26.70
CA ALA A 666 -18.20 -4.55 -28.14
C ALA A 666 -18.57 -5.87 -28.86
N GLY A 667 -18.08 -7.01 -28.35
CA GLY A 667 -18.50 -8.34 -28.82
C GLY A 667 -19.98 -8.58 -28.60
N GLY A 668 -20.47 -8.35 -27.37
CA GLY A 668 -21.88 -8.51 -27.04
C GLY A 668 -22.82 -7.57 -27.87
N VAL A 669 -22.41 -6.30 -28.06
CA VAL A 669 -23.14 -5.37 -28.95
C VAL A 669 -23.20 -5.89 -30.39
N ALA A 670 -22.08 -6.43 -30.89
CA ALA A 670 -22.04 -6.98 -32.25
C ALA A 670 -22.99 -8.18 -32.38
N GLU A 671 -22.99 -9.11 -31.42
CA GLU A 671 -23.89 -10.27 -31.38
C GLU A 671 -25.35 -9.84 -31.36
N ILE A 672 -25.71 -8.90 -30.49
CA ILE A 672 -27.07 -8.34 -30.43
C ILE A 672 -27.47 -7.70 -31.78
N MET A 673 -26.60 -6.91 -32.39
CA MET A 673 -26.88 -6.26 -33.68
C MET A 673 -27.03 -7.29 -34.79
N VAL A 674 -26.19 -8.34 -34.86
CA VAL A 674 -26.29 -9.41 -35.82
C VAL A 674 -27.62 -10.15 -35.69
N MET A 675 -28.04 -10.46 -34.46
CA MET A 675 -29.31 -11.13 -34.18
C MET A 675 -30.53 -10.28 -34.52
N LEU A 676 -30.47 -8.96 -34.30
CA LEU A 676 -31.56 -8.03 -34.57
C LEU A 676 -31.68 -7.69 -36.06
N ILE A 677 -30.57 -7.41 -36.71
CA ILE A 677 -30.51 -6.86 -38.06
C ILE A 677 -30.47 -7.98 -39.11
N GLY A 678 -29.87 -9.13 -38.80
CA GLY A 678 -29.73 -10.27 -39.71
C GLY A 678 -31.07 -10.69 -40.35
N PRO A 679 -32.13 -10.88 -39.61
CA PRO A 679 -33.44 -11.26 -40.17
C PRO A 679 -34.02 -10.23 -41.16
N LEU A 680 -33.62 -8.97 -41.12
CA LEU A 680 -34.04 -7.94 -42.08
C LEU A 680 -33.37 -8.13 -43.47
N PHE A 681 -32.24 -8.80 -43.48
CA PHE A 681 -31.48 -9.14 -44.70
C PHE A 681 -31.63 -10.58 -45.14
N GLY A 682 -32.67 -11.29 -44.63
CA GLY A 682 -32.98 -12.65 -45.01
C GLY A 682 -32.19 -13.74 -44.24
N LEU A 683 -31.38 -13.41 -43.28
CA LEU A 683 -30.72 -14.33 -42.37
C LEU A 683 -31.68 -14.69 -41.21
N ALA A 684 -32.45 -15.76 -41.34
CA ALA A 684 -33.59 -16.04 -40.44
C ALA A 684 -33.21 -16.15 -38.96
N VAL A 685 -32.20 -16.98 -38.63
CA VAL A 685 -31.58 -17.11 -37.29
C VAL A 685 -30.08 -17.04 -37.47
N PRO A 686 -29.46 -15.86 -37.36
CA PRO A 686 -28.05 -15.70 -37.70
C PRO A 686 -27.12 -16.56 -36.84
N LEU A 687 -27.44 -16.77 -35.58
CA LEU A 687 -26.64 -17.56 -34.63
C LEU A 687 -27.57 -18.36 -33.70
N LEU A 688 -27.20 -19.59 -33.44
CA LEU A 688 -27.84 -20.45 -32.43
C LEU A 688 -27.29 -20.10 -31.01
N PRO A 689 -28.05 -20.37 -29.92
CA PRO A 689 -27.58 -20.17 -28.54
C PRO A 689 -26.24 -20.84 -28.28
N ALA A 690 -26.06 -22.07 -28.71
CA ALA A 690 -24.82 -22.83 -28.62
C ALA A 690 -23.62 -22.14 -29.29
N GLN A 691 -23.82 -21.55 -30.46
CA GLN A 691 -22.77 -20.83 -31.19
C GLN A 691 -22.36 -19.54 -30.46
N ILE A 692 -23.31 -18.81 -29.91
CA ILE A 692 -23.06 -17.59 -29.15
C ILE A 692 -22.25 -17.91 -27.86
N LEU A 693 -22.70 -18.95 -27.12
CA LEU A 693 -21.99 -19.38 -25.89
C LEU A 693 -20.58 -19.86 -26.21
N TRP A 694 -20.38 -20.58 -27.29
CA TRP A 694 -19.06 -21.01 -27.74
C TRP A 694 -18.16 -19.83 -28.07
N VAL A 695 -18.66 -18.85 -28.83
CA VAL A 695 -17.92 -17.64 -29.16
C VAL A 695 -17.56 -16.90 -27.86
N ASN A 696 -18.52 -16.67 -26.96
CA ASN A 696 -18.30 -15.97 -25.70
C ASN A 696 -17.28 -16.68 -24.79
N LEU A 697 -17.34 -18.02 -24.71
CA LEU A 697 -16.39 -18.82 -23.97
C LEU A 697 -14.96 -18.64 -24.51
N LEU A 698 -14.77 -18.70 -25.82
CA LEU A 698 -13.48 -18.62 -26.47
C LEU A 698 -12.92 -17.20 -26.51
N THR A 699 -13.77 -16.20 -26.69
CA THR A 699 -13.35 -14.81 -26.82
C THR A 699 -13.21 -14.15 -25.45
N HIS A 700 -14.25 -14.16 -24.61
CA HIS A 700 -14.25 -13.46 -23.34
C HIS A 700 -13.51 -14.18 -22.23
N GLY A 701 -13.40 -15.51 -22.29
CA GLY A 701 -12.71 -16.34 -21.29
C GLY A 701 -11.20 -16.12 -21.29
N VAL A 702 -10.47 -16.90 -22.08
CA VAL A 702 -8.99 -16.94 -22.02
C VAL A 702 -8.33 -15.64 -22.50
N PRO A 703 -8.72 -15.03 -23.66
CA PRO A 703 -8.15 -13.75 -24.09
C PRO A 703 -8.51 -12.60 -23.15
N GLY A 704 -9.71 -12.61 -22.55
CA GLY A 704 -10.11 -11.62 -21.54
C GLY A 704 -9.22 -11.63 -20.32
N VAL A 705 -8.95 -12.81 -19.77
CA VAL A 705 -7.99 -13.00 -18.68
C VAL A 705 -6.59 -12.52 -19.05
N ALA A 706 -6.13 -12.87 -20.27
CA ALA A 706 -4.81 -12.46 -20.73
C ALA A 706 -4.66 -10.94 -20.89
N LEU A 707 -5.74 -10.22 -21.25
CA LEU A 707 -5.75 -8.74 -21.29
C LEU A 707 -5.52 -8.12 -19.91
N GLY A 708 -5.90 -8.76 -18.81
CA GLY A 708 -5.59 -8.33 -17.45
C GLY A 708 -4.08 -8.26 -17.14
N ALA A 709 -3.26 -8.97 -17.91
CA ALA A 709 -1.81 -9.02 -17.73
C ALA A 709 -1.03 -8.03 -18.65
N GLU A 710 -1.72 -7.17 -19.44
CA GLU A 710 -1.05 -6.18 -20.29
C GLU A 710 -0.14 -5.24 -19.47
N PRO A 711 1.02 -4.83 -20.00
CA PRO A 711 1.92 -3.90 -19.35
C PRO A 711 1.29 -2.51 -19.18
N ALA A 712 1.88 -1.68 -18.30
CA ALA A 712 1.49 -0.29 -18.17
C ALA A 712 1.71 0.48 -19.49
N GLU A 713 0.85 1.46 -19.74
CA GLU A 713 1.06 2.38 -20.85
C GLU A 713 2.26 3.30 -20.57
N PRO A 714 3.00 3.70 -21.61
CA PRO A 714 4.03 4.73 -21.45
C PRO A 714 3.43 6.00 -20.84
N GLY A 715 4.10 6.55 -19.83
CA GLY A 715 3.65 7.77 -19.17
C GLY A 715 2.42 7.60 -18.27
N VAL A 716 2.16 6.39 -17.75
CA VAL A 716 1.04 6.12 -16.82
C VAL A 716 1.04 7.06 -15.60
N LEU A 717 2.22 7.45 -15.11
CA LEU A 717 2.41 8.44 -14.04
C LEU A 717 2.46 9.90 -14.52
N ARG A 718 2.26 10.17 -15.81
CA ARG A 718 2.17 11.55 -16.36
C ARG A 718 0.73 11.97 -16.66
N ARG A 719 -0.22 11.16 -16.33
CA ARG A 719 -1.65 11.43 -16.46
C ARG A 719 -2.24 11.87 -15.14
N ALA A 720 -3.20 12.81 -15.18
CA ALA A 720 -4.00 13.13 -14.00
C ALA A 720 -4.75 11.90 -13.47
N PRO A 721 -4.97 11.81 -12.16
CA PRO A 721 -5.80 10.77 -11.55
C PRO A 721 -7.21 10.79 -12.13
N ARG A 722 -7.82 9.64 -12.19
CA ARG A 722 -9.22 9.49 -12.59
C ARG A 722 -10.16 9.99 -11.49
N SER A 723 -11.26 10.66 -11.89
CA SER A 723 -12.31 11.00 -10.93
C SER A 723 -12.98 9.74 -10.36
N PRO A 724 -13.12 9.63 -9.02
CA PRO A 724 -13.82 8.51 -8.39
C PRO A 724 -15.28 8.38 -8.83
N GLN A 725 -15.91 9.48 -9.24
CA GLN A 725 -17.32 9.54 -9.68
C GLN A 725 -17.47 9.15 -11.15
N GLU A 726 -16.38 9.00 -11.90
CA GLU A 726 -16.45 8.64 -13.31
C GLU A 726 -17.16 7.30 -13.51
N SER A 727 -18.16 7.29 -14.42
CA SER A 727 -18.84 6.06 -14.81
C SER A 727 -17.85 5.05 -15.41
N VAL A 728 -18.09 3.76 -15.18
CA VAL A 728 -17.28 2.68 -15.80
C VAL A 728 -17.27 2.79 -17.32
N LEU A 729 -18.36 3.22 -17.93
CA LEU A 729 -18.49 3.49 -19.38
C LEU A 729 -18.13 4.94 -19.76
N GLY A 730 -17.65 5.73 -18.81
CA GLY A 730 -17.24 7.12 -19.00
C GLY A 730 -15.99 7.25 -19.89
N ALA A 731 -15.51 8.50 -20.04
CA ALA A 731 -14.34 8.85 -20.88
C ALA A 731 -14.39 8.22 -22.30
N GLY A 732 -15.58 8.24 -22.92
CA GLY A 732 -15.76 7.75 -24.29
C GLY A 732 -15.85 6.24 -24.46
N LEU A 733 -15.71 5.43 -23.39
CA LEU A 733 -15.73 3.98 -23.50
C LEU A 733 -17.05 3.46 -24.08
N GLY A 734 -18.21 4.01 -23.67
CA GLY A 734 -19.51 3.59 -24.19
C GLY A 734 -19.62 3.82 -25.71
N ARG A 735 -19.17 4.98 -26.20
CA ARG A 735 -19.11 5.27 -27.64
C ARG A 735 -18.19 4.31 -28.38
N ASP A 736 -17.01 4.06 -27.82
CA ASP A 736 -16.04 3.14 -28.42
C ASP A 736 -16.57 1.71 -28.53
N VAL A 737 -17.32 1.25 -27.51
CA VAL A 737 -18.00 -0.04 -27.48
C VAL A 737 -19.04 -0.11 -28.59
N LEU A 738 -19.93 0.89 -28.72
CA LEU A 738 -20.97 0.93 -29.72
C LEU A 738 -20.40 0.98 -31.14
N VAL A 739 -19.41 1.82 -31.39
CA VAL A 739 -18.79 1.95 -32.73
C VAL A 739 -18.04 0.68 -33.11
N THR A 740 -17.29 0.08 -32.17
CA THR A 740 -16.55 -1.16 -32.43
C THR A 740 -17.52 -2.34 -32.65
N GLY A 741 -18.58 -2.45 -31.86
CA GLY A 741 -19.61 -3.47 -32.01
C GLY A 741 -20.35 -3.34 -33.31
N ALA A 742 -20.75 -2.12 -33.71
CA ALA A 742 -21.39 -1.86 -34.99
C ALA A 742 -20.50 -2.22 -36.19
N LEU A 743 -19.19 -1.92 -36.08
CA LEU A 743 -18.23 -2.29 -37.12
C LEU A 743 -18.07 -3.81 -37.24
N ILE A 744 -17.98 -4.54 -36.13
CA ILE A 744 -17.97 -6.03 -36.16
C ILE A 744 -19.25 -6.51 -36.78
N ALA A 745 -20.43 -6.03 -36.34
CA ALA A 745 -21.72 -6.44 -36.85
C ALA A 745 -21.86 -6.22 -38.37
N ALA A 746 -21.43 -5.04 -38.87
CA ALA A 746 -21.47 -4.73 -40.29
C ALA A 746 -20.62 -5.69 -41.13
N VAL A 747 -19.42 -6.03 -40.66
CA VAL A 747 -18.53 -7.00 -41.33
C VAL A 747 -19.14 -8.42 -41.33
N VAL A 748 -19.70 -8.84 -40.20
CA VAL A 748 -20.32 -10.18 -40.03
C VAL A 748 -21.57 -10.30 -40.88
N LEU A 749 -22.46 -9.31 -40.85
CA LEU A 749 -23.69 -9.32 -41.67
C LEU A 749 -23.34 -9.25 -43.15
N GLY A 750 -22.37 -8.39 -43.55
CA GLY A 750 -21.91 -8.33 -44.94
C GLY A 750 -21.39 -9.68 -45.44
N ALA A 751 -20.58 -10.38 -44.64
CA ALA A 751 -20.07 -11.72 -44.98
C ALA A 751 -21.21 -12.76 -45.05
N GLY A 752 -22.15 -12.69 -44.08
CA GLY A 752 -23.32 -13.60 -44.05
C GLY A 752 -24.24 -13.42 -45.26
N VAL A 753 -24.61 -12.20 -45.60
CA VAL A 753 -25.44 -11.88 -46.78
C VAL A 753 -24.73 -12.30 -48.08
N PHE A 754 -23.43 -11.99 -48.22
CA PHE A 754 -22.65 -12.43 -49.39
C PHE A 754 -22.60 -13.94 -49.48
N ALA A 755 -22.42 -14.66 -48.42
CA ALA A 755 -22.41 -16.12 -48.38
C ALA A 755 -23.78 -16.70 -48.76
N ALA A 756 -24.88 -16.14 -48.26
CA ALA A 756 -26.23 -16.55 -48.58
C ALA A 756 -26.54 -16.39 -50.08
N HIS A 757 -26.17 -15.24 -50.67
CA HIS A 757 -26.32 -15.01 -52.10
C HIS A 757 -25.49 -15.95 -53.00
N ARG A 758 -24.42 -16.53 -52.44
CA ARG A 758 -23.55 -17.51 -53.16
C ARG A 758 -23.96 -18.96 -52.88
N GLY A 759 -25.01 -19.21 -52.10
CA GLY A 759 -25.42 -20.55 -51.71
C GLY A 759 -24.42 -21.29 -50.82
N LEU A 760 -23.59 -20.52 -50.09
CA LEU A 760 -22.65 -21.06 -49.11
C LEU A 760 -23.33 -21.23 -47.74
N PRO A 761 -22.78 -22.06 -46.83
CA PRO A 761 -23.27 -22.21 -45.46
C PRO A 761 -23.09 -20.88 -44.66
N TRP A 762 -24.00 -19.94 -44.91
CA TRP A 762 -23.90 -18.56 -44.42
C TRP A 762 -23.89 -18.48 -42.88
N GLN A 763 -24.60 -19.37 -42.20
CA GLN A 763 -24.62 -19.40 -40.73
C GLN A 763 -23.26 -19.77 -40.16
N SER A 764 -22.58 -20.75 -40.74
CA SER A 764 -21.20 -21.11 -40.37
C SER A 764 -20.21 -19.99 -40.70
N VAL A 765 -20.43 -19.21 -41.78
CA VAL A 765 -19.63 -18.03 -42.12
C VAL A 765 -19.83 -16.94 -41.08
N VAL A 766 -21.06 -16.63 -40.70
CA VAL A 766 -21.40 -15.65 -39.64
C VAL A 766 -20.70 -16.04 -38.33
N PHE A 767 -20.82 -17.31 -37.93
CA PHE A 767 -20.18 -17.85 -36.73
C PHE A 767 -18.65 -17.67 -36.71
N VAL A 768 -17.97 -18.07 -37.79
CA VAL A 768 -16.50 -17.97 -37.87
C VAL A 768 -16.03 -16.53 -37.94
N VAL A 769 -16.67 -15.69 -38.77
CA VAL A 769 -16.28 -14.28 -38.93
C VAL A 769 -16.47 -13.53 -37.64
N LEU A 770 -17.56 -13.76 -36.90
CA LEU A 770 -17.83 -13.10 -35.61
C LEU A 770 -16.75 -13.41 -34.58
N GLY A 771 -16.43 -14.70 -34.35
CA GLY A 771 -15.42 -15.09 -33.37
C GLY A 771 -14.02 -14.57 -33.73
N LEU A 772 -13.60 -14.70 -34.99
CA LEU A 772 -12.30 -14.22 -35.45
C LEU A 772 -12.21 -12.69 -35.45
N ALA A 773 -13.28 -11.96 -35.77
CA ALA A 773 -13.30 -10.49 -35.71
C ALA A 773 -13.17 -9.98 -34.25
N GLN A 774 -13.86 -10.62 -33.31
CA GLN A 774 -13.70 -10.32 -31.89
C GLN A 774 -12.25 -10.57 -31.45
N LEU A 775 -11.64 -11.72 -31.79
CA LEU A 775 -10.24 -12.00 -31.46
C LEU A 775 -9.27 -11.00 -32.11
N GLY A 776 -9.58 -10.50 -33.31
CA GLY A 776 -8.85 -9.41 -33.98
C GLY A 776 -8.91 -8.10 -33.17
N VAL A 777 -10.07 -7.79 -32.57
CA VAL A 777 -10.25 -6.64 -31.70
C VAL A 777 -9.48 -6.82 -30.39
N ALA A 778 -9.42 -8.02 -29.80
CA ALA A 778 -8.59 -8.29 -28.62
C ALA A 778 -7.12 -7.91 -28.86
N LEU A 779 -6.58 -8.20 -30.04
CA LEU A 779 -5.23 -7.78 -30.44
C LEU A 779 -5.12 -6.26 -30.69
N ALA A 780 -6.20 -5.60 -31.09
CA ALA A 780 -6.22 -4.17 -31.38
C ALA A 780 -6.29 -3.31 -30.11
N VAL A 781 -6.88 -3.81 -29.03
CA VAL A 781 -7.00 -3.09 -27.74
C VAL A 781 -5.77 -3.19 -26.83
N ARG A 782 -4.72 -3.88 -27.25
CA ARG A 782 -3.46 -4.02 -26.50
C ARG A 782 -2.87 -2.67 -26.10
N ALA A 783 -2.06 -2.69 -25.04
CA ALA A 783 -1.26 -1.53 -24.64
C ALA A 783 -0.29 -1.13 -25.77
N PRO A 784 -0.08 0.19 -26.01
CA PRO A 784 0.95 0.69 -26.90
C PRO A 784 2.33 0.16 -26.44
N ARG A 785 3.19 -0.18 -27.39
CA ARG A 785 4.56 -0.62 -27.07
C ARG A 785 5.52 0.55 -27.08
N LEU A 786 6.39 0.62 -26.09
CA LEU A 786 7.57 1.47 -26.14
C LEU A 786 8.53 0.92 -27.22
N PRO A 787 9.15 1.77 -28.04
CA PRO A 787 10.26 1.38 -28.88
C PRO A 787 11.36 0.74 -28.01
N GLY A 788 11.77 -0.48 -28.30
CA GLY A 788 12.82 -1.19 -27.55
C GLY A 788 12.33 -2.05 -26.36
N ALA A 789 11.06 -2.06 -26.01
CA ALA A 789 10.54 -2.90 -24.93
C ALA A 789 10.58 -4.39 -25.35
N ARG A 790 11.41 -5.17 -24.66
CA ARG A 790 11.61 -6.62 -24.91
C ARG A 790 10.42 -7.49 -24.50
N HIS A 791 9.53 -7.00 -23.63
CA HIS A 791 8.45 -7.81 -23.05
C HIS A 791 7.08 -7.25 -23.44
N GLY A 792 6.42 -7.93 -24.38
CA GLY A 792 4.98 -7.81 -24.62
C GLY A 792 4.22 -8.83 -23.75
N ASN A 793 2.91 -8.92 -23.95
CA ASN A 793 2.09 -9.99 -23.36
C ASN A 793 2.01 -11.19 -24.32
N PRO A 794 2.92 -12.18 -24.23
CA PRO A 794 2.88 -13.37 -25.08
C PRO A 794 1.68 -14.25 -24.74
N GLY A 795 1.21 -14.22 -23.48
CA GLY A 795 0.03 -14.95 -23.04
C GLY A 795 -1.21 -14.60 -23.83
N LEU A 796 -1.39 -13.31 -24.18
CA LEU A 796 -2.52 -12.89 -25.02
C LEU A 796 -2.40 -13.45 -26.45
N LEU A 797 -1.21 -13.50 -27.04
CA LEU A 797 -1.02 -14.07 -28.37
C LEU A 797 -1.34 -15.56 -28.39
N VAL A 798 -0.86 -16.31 -27.39
CA VAL A 798 -1.17 -17.73 -27.22
C VAL A 798 -2.66 -17.93 -27.01
N ALA A 799 -3.30 -17.13 -26.15
CA ALA A 799 -4.73 -17.20 -25.90
C ALA A 799 -5.56 -16.97 -27.18
N VAL A 800 -5.24 -15.92 -27.94
CA VAL A 800 -5.93 -15.58 -29.17
C VAL A 800 -5.71 -16.68 -30.25
N ALA A 801 -4.48 -17.19 -30.38
CA ALA A 801 -4.18 -18.25 -31.33
C ALA A 801 -4.94 -19.56 -31.00
N ALA A 802 -4.95 -19.94 -29.72
CA ALA A 802 -5.68 -21.12 -29.25
C ALA A 802 -7.20 -20.95 -29.45
N SER A 803 -7.76 -19.79 -29.12
CA SER A 803 -9.18 -19.50 -29.34
C SER A 803 -9.54 -19.48 -30.82
N ALA A 804 -8.69 -18.91 -31.67
CA ALA A 804 -8.90 -18.93 -33.14
C ALA A 804 -8.88 -20.34 -33.70
N LEU A 805 -7.95 -21.20 -33.23
CA LEU A 805 -7.87 -22.60 -33.63
C LEU A 805 -9.15 -23.36 -33.23
N LEU A 806 -9.63 -23.15 -31.98
CA LEU A 806 -10.86 -23.77 -31.51
C LEU A 806 -12.10 -23.25 -32.26
N GLN A 807 -12.14 -21.97 -32.61
CA GLN A 807 -13.22 -21.35 -33.37
C GLN A 807 -13.31 -21.97 -34.78
N VAL A 808 -12.18 -22.13 -35.45
CA VAL A 808 -12.12 -22.82 -36.76
C VAL A 808 -12.41 -24.33 -36.61
N GLY A 809 -11.99 -24.94 -35.51
CA GLY A 809 -12.33 -26.32 -35.17
C GLY A 809 -13.84 -26.57 -35.09
N GLY A 810 -14.62 -25.58 -34.68
CA GLY A 810 -16.08 -25.62 -34.61
C GLY A 810 -16.77 -25.85 -35.97
N VAL A 811 -16.09 -25.62 -37.09
CA VAL A 811 -16.61 -25.86 -38.45
C VAL A 811 -15.84 -26.97 -39.20
N LEU A 812 -14.74 -27.45 -38.64
CA LEU A 812 -13.93 -28.52 -39.26
C LEU A 812 -14.09 -29.88 -38.57
N PHE A 813 -14.19 -29.89 -37.24
CA PHE A 813 -14.21 -31.13 -36.46
C PHE A 813 -15.64 -31.64 -36.27
N ALA A 814 -15.95 -32.85 -36.83
CA ALA A 814 -17.31 -33.39 -36.91
C ALA A 814 -18.08 -33.35 -35.55
N PRO A 815 -17.54 -33.80 -34.39
CA PRO A 815 -18.28 -33.75 -33.13
C PRO A 815 -18.63 -32.33 -32.70
N LEU A 816 -17.77 -31.35 -32.95
CA LEU A 816 -18.06 -29.95 -32.63
C LEU A 816 -19.09 -29.34 -33.58
N ARG A 817 -19.06 -29.76 -34.88
CA ARG A 817 -20.07 -29.32 -35.85
C ARG A 817 -21.46 -29.81 -35.48
N GLU A 818 -21.58 -31.06 -35.09
CA GLU A 818 -22.86 -31.62 -34.63
C GLU A 818 -23.39 -30.89 -33.38
N LEU A 819 -22.48 -30.61 -32.44
CA LEU A 819 -22.81 -29.91 -31.22
C LEU A 819 -23.22 -28.46 -31.48
N LEU A 820 -22.54 -27.76 -32.39
CA LEU A 820 -22.73 -26.34 -32.67
C LEU A 820 -23.72 -26.08 -33.82
N GLY A 821 -24.25 -27.11 -34.44
CA GLY A 821 -25.15 -26.98 -35.60
C GLY A 821 -24.49 -26.25 -36.79
N THR A 822 -23.20 -26.52 -37.05
CA THR A 822 -22.43 -25.84 -38.11
C THR A 822 -22.19 -26.76 -39.30
N ASP A 823 -22.15 -26.18 -40.50
CA ASP A 823 -21.76 -26.87 -41.73
C ASP A 823 -20.27 -26.68 -42.02
N PRO A 824 -19.62 -27.64 -42.69
CA PRO A 824 -18.22 -27.56 -43.05
C PRO A 824 -17.95 -26.42 -44.04
N LEU A 825 -16.87 -25.67 -43.81
CA LEU A 825 -16.39 -24.63 -44.72
C LEU A 825 -15.13 -25.09 -45.47
N GLY A 826 -15.11 -24.87 -46.78
CA GLY A 826 -13.91 -25.15 -47.60
C GLY A 826 -12.76 -24.20 -47.26
N PRO A 827 -11.49 -24.60 -47.55
CA PRO A 827 -10.30 -23.78 -47.18
C PRO A 827 -10.32 -22.38 -47.78
N SER A 828 -10.83 -22.19 -48.99
CA SER A 828 -10.93 -20.86 -49.62
C SER A 828 -11.92 -19.94 -48.90
N VAL A 829 -13.04 -20.50 -48.42
CA VAL A 829 -14.03 -19.75 -47.64
C VAL A 829 -13.47 -19.37 -46.25
N LEU A 830 -12.76 -20.30 -45.62
CA LEU A 830 -12.10 -20.04 -44.34
C LEU A 830 -11.04 -18.93 -44.45
N LEU A 831 -10.24 -18.93 -45.51
CA LEU A 831 -9.27 -17.86 -45.76
C LEU A 831 -9.96 -16.52 -45.99
N ALA A 832 -11.07 -16.49 -46.75
CA ALA A 832 -11.87 -15.29 -46.93
C ALA A 832 -12.47 -14.80 -45.60
N CYS A 833 -13.01 -15.70 -44.78
CA CYS A 833 -13.49 -15.38 -43.43
C CYS A 833 -12.38 -14.78 -42.57
N ALA A 834 -11.18 -15.36 -42.55
CA ALA A 834 -10.03 -14.84 -41.78
C ALA A 834 -9.62 -13.46 -42.29
N ALA A 835 -9.55 -13.24 -43.60
CA ALA A 835 -9.18 -11.94 -44.19
C ALA A 835 -10.17 -10.82 -43.82
N VAL A 836 -11.48 -11.09 -43.92
CA VAL A 836 -12.53 -10.13 -43.62
C VAL A 836 -12.57 -9.83 -42.09
N SER A 837 -12.31 -10.83 -41.27
CA SER A 837 -12.29 -10.69 -39.79
C SER A 837 -11.18 -9.76 -39.25
N VAL A 838 -10.14 -9.48 -40.05
CA VAL A 838 -9.08 -8.54 -39.66
C VAL A 838 -9.54 -7.08 -39.68
N VAL A 839 -10.56 -6.76 -40.49
CA VAL A 839 -11.01 -5.38 -40.77
C VAL A 839 -11.37 -4.61 -39.50
N PRO A 840 -12.20 -5.10 -38.55
CA PRO A 840 -12.55 -4.34 -37.35
C PRO A 840 -11.33 -4.01 -36.46
N GLY A 841 -10.44 -5.00 -36.28
CA GLY A 841 -9.22 -4.83 -35.51
C GLY A 841 -8.24 -3.81 -36.15
N LEU A 842 -8.08 -3.85 -37.48
CA LEU A 842 -7.24 -2.94 -38.22
C LEU A 842 -7.81 -1.50 -38.16
N ALA A 843 -9.11 -1.35 -38.41
CA ALA A 843 -9.79 -0.06 -38.32
C ALA A 843 -9.63 0.59 -36.95
N LEU A 844 -9.80 -0.20 -35.86
CA LEU A 844 -9.62 0.28 -34.51
C LEU A 844 -8.16 0.71 -34.23
N ARG A 845 -7.18 -0.04 -34.74
CA ARG A 845 -5.76 0.34 -34.61
C ARG A 845 -5.42 1.63 -35.35
N LEU A 846 -5.95 1.83 -36.54
CA LEU A 846 -5.73 3.03 -37.34
C LEU A 846 -6.38 4.25 -36.70
N ALA A 847 -7.61 4.10 -36.15
CA ALA A 847 -8.30 5.17 -35.44
C ALA A 847 -7.51 5.64 -34.20
N ARG A 848 -6.87 4.71 -33.47
CA ARG A 848 -6.05 5.02 -32.27
C ARG A 848 -4.70 5.68 -32.60
N ARG A 849 -4.19 5.54 -33.81
CA ARG A 849 -2.93 6.18 -34.24
C ARG A 849 -3.08 7.65 -34.62
N ARG A 850 -4.31 8.13 -34.80
CA ARG A 850 -4.56 9.55 -35.06
C ARG A 850 -4.40 10.31 -33.74
N PRO A 851 -3.43 11.27 -33.61
CA PRO A 851 -3.35 12.12 -32.43
C PRO A 851 -4.69 12.84 -32.28
N SER A 852 -5.25 12.84 -31.08
CA SER A 852 -6.44 13.63 -30.79
C SER A 852 -6.08 15.10 -30.99
N LEU A 853 -6.68 15.79 -31.96
CA LEU A 853 -6.55 17.22 -32.18
C LEU A 853 -7.02 18.09 -30.99
N ALA A 854 -7.44 17.43 -29.90
CA ALA A 854 -7.88 18.09 -28.66
C ALA A 854 -6.74 18.41 -27.69
N SER A 855 -5.53 17.81 -27.82
CA SER A 855 -4.39 18.13 -26.94
C SER A 855 -3.64 19.40 -27.32
N SER A 856 -3.82 19.88 -28.53
CA SER A 856 -3.13 21.10 -29.01
C SER A 856 -3.82 22.41 -28.59
N ARG A 857 -4.98 22.37 -27.92
CA ARG A 857 -5.64 23.59 -27.40
C ARG A 857 -5.24 23.97 -25.99
N HIS A 858 -4.67 23.04 -25.23
CA HIS A 858 -4.24 23.32 -23.85
C HIS A 858 -2.81 23.87 -23.76
N ASP A 859 -1.97 23.55 -24.78
CA ASP A 859 -0.60 24.09 -24.86
C ASP A 859 -0.53 25.49 -25.47
N ALA A 860 -1.64 26.00 -26.05
CA ALA A 860 -1.70 27.35 -26.65
C ALA A 860 -2.23 28.43 -25.68
N ASP A 861 -2.82 28.05 -24.54
CA ASP A 861 -3.31 28.99 -23.52
C ASP A 861 -2.32 29.16 -22.34
N THR A 862 -1.15 28.51 -22.39
CA THR A 862 -0.08 28.61 -21.38
C THR A 862 1.26 29.07 -21.94
N ALA A 863 1.28 29.66 -23.15
CA ALA A 863 2.45 30.32 -23.72
C ALA A 863 2.35 31.87 -23.63
#